data_0a95457bca73c6f5c3a198ea7f6f916f
#
_entry.id   0a95457bca73c6f5c3a198ea7f6f916f
#
_cell.length_a   1.000
_cell.length_b   1.000
_cell.length_c   1.000
_cell.angle_alpha   90.00
_cell.angle_beta   90.00
_cell.angle_gamma   90.00
#
_symmetry.space_group_name_H-M   'P 1'
#
loop_
_entity.id
_entity.type
_entity.pdbx_description
1 polymer ?
#
loop_
_entity_poly.entity_id
_entity_poly.type
_entity_poly.pdbx_seq_one_letter_code
_entity_poly.pdbx_strand_id
1 'polypeptide(L)'
;MLHIYTSDGYETYASWKRVWTGNGKSEPSLKAFMADQQLPYWVQCTKPDCGKWRQLTKEIQLTASLAATYRCGMKFNNVKTEGPDQCSLPEDLRVAEVIDSWWHSMLILPPLFKDSPANPFLTAYYPDCVGMSPSGSTSNHSHADHSWSVNTCSITHTLCSVPGLCPYFQPFYQPNECGKALCVRPDMMELDELYEFPEFSRDPTMYLALRNLILASWHRGCKEVLTPQNCAPHIIVRGLVRVRCVQEMDRVLLFMTRKGLINTGVLSVKQPLLPERYHNKNVIVIGAGASGLAAARQLQNFGMQVVMLEASERIGGRVWDDTSLGGVTVGRGAQIVNGCVNNPIALMSEQLSINMHKLGERCDLFQEGGSATDPAIDKRMDFHFNAILDVVSEWRKDKSQNQDTPLGEKIQEVYKTFLQESGVQFSQLEEKVLQFHLSNLEYAYHSYPVSLVTVDEVTVLVTVPLTLLQKNIIKFKPPLPERKLKAIHSLGAGLIEKVALQFPFRFWDGKIQGADYFGHIPPSPDKRGMFGVFYDMDPQGKRSVLMSVITGEALPSIRDMEDKDVADQCMKVLRELFKEQEVPEPVNYFVTRWSRDMWSQMSYSFVKTGGSGEAYDIIAEDVQGKVFFAGEATNRHFPQTVTGAYLSGVREASKIAAL
;
A
#
# COMPACT_ATOMS: atom_id res chain seq x y z
N MET A 1 -40.86 24.34 4.35
CA MET A 1 -40.68 24.88 2.99
C MET A 1 -39.59 25.94 2.93
N LEU A 2 -39.53 26.88 3.85
CA LEU A 2 -38.53 27.97 3.83
C LEU A 2 -37.05 27.55 3.87
N HIS A 3 -36.71 26.43 4.48
CA HIS A 3 -35.30 26.02 4.64
C HIS A 3 -34.58 25.57 3.37
N ILE A 4 -35.32 25.13 2.35
CA ILE A 4 -34.70 24.71 1.05
C ILE A 4 -34.41 25.91 0.16
N TYR A 5 -35.10 27.04 0.38
CA TYR A 5 -34.88 28.26 -0.35
C TYR A 5 -33.73 29.12 0.19
N THR A 6 -33.05 28.66 1.25
CA THR A 6 -31.78 29.22 1.70
C THR A 6 -30.62 28.51 0.94
N SER A 7 -29.54 29.23 0.72
CA SER A 7 -28.33 28.65 0.10
C SER A 7 -27.88 27.38 0.82
N ASP A 8 -27.85 27.41 2.14
CA ASP A 8 -27.43 26.30 2.99
C ASP A 8 -28.34 25.07 2.87
N GLY A 9 -29.67 25.30 2.79
CA GLY A 9 -30.64 24.21 2.63
C GLY A 9 -30.53 23.54 1.25
N TYR A 10 -30.26 24.30 0.21
CA TYR A 10 -30.04 23.77 -1.13
C TYR A 10 -28.73 22.97 -1.23
N GLU A 11 -27.64 23.48 -0.68
CA GLU A 11 -26.36 22.78 -0.63
C GLU A 11 -26.45 21.48 0.16
N THR A 12 -27.14 21.50 1.30
CA THR A 12 -27.39 20.29 2.10
C THR A 12 -28.19 19.25 1.33
N TYR A 13 -29.25 19.66 0.63
CA TYR A 13 -30.04 18.77 -0.21
C TYR A 13 -29.24 18.22 -1.39
N ALA A 14 -28.48 19.06 -2.06
CA ALA A 14 -27.65 18.64 -3.19
C ALA A 14 -26.55 17.66 -2.77
N SER A 15 -25.94 17.88 -1.60
CA SER A 15 -24.95 16.97 -1.02
C SER A 15 -25.57 15.62 -0.65
N TRP A 16 -26.70 15.63 0.00
CA TRP A 16 -27.45 14.43 0.38
C TRP A 16 -27.92 13.64 -0.84
N LYS A 17 -28.47 14.30 -1.86
CA LYS A 17 -28.86 13.70 -3.14
C LYS A 17 -27.69 13.01 -3.82
N ARG A 18 -26.52 13.62 -3.85
CA ARG A 18 -25.29 13.05 -4.42
C ARG A 18 -24.88 11.74 -3.78
N VAL A 19 -24.79 11.71 -2.44
CA VAL A 19 -24.44 10.51 -1.68
C VAL A 19 -25.45 9.40 -1.96
N TRP A 20 -26.72 9.74 -2.09
CA TRP A 20 -27.79 8.77 -2.38
C TRP A 20 -27.70 8.21 -3.79
N THR A 21 -27.57 9.06 -4.80
CA THR A 21 -27.56 8.64 -6.21
C THR A 21 -26.23 7.98 -6.59
N GLY A 22 -25.11 8.37 -6.00
CA GLY A 22 -23.80 7.76 -6.19
C GLY A 22 -23.75 6.27 -5.79
N ASN A 23 -24.67 5.83 -4.92
CA ASN A 23 -24.82 4.42 -4.53
C ASN A 23 -25.79 3.64 -5.42
N GLY A 24 -26.12 4.12 -6.61
CA GLY A 24 -27.02 3.46 -7.56
C GLY A 24 -28.50 3.42 -7.15
N LYS A 25 -28.89 4.24 -6.20
CA LYS A 25 -30.27 4.33 -5.68
C LYS A 25 -31.11 5.32 -6.48
N SER A 26 -32.42 5.13 -6.44
CA SER A 26 -33.39 6.10 -6.96
C SER A 26 -33.30 7.43 -6.23
N GLU A 27 -33.57 8.53 -6.93
CA GLU A 27 -33.55 9.87 -6.35
C GLU A 27 -34.51 9.96 -5.13
N PRO A 28 -34.03 10.42 -3.97
CA PRO A 28 -34.84 10.54 -2.76
C PRO A 28 -35.88 11.66 -2.92
N SER A 29 -37.03 11.49 -2.29
CA SER A 29 -38.08 12.49 -2.33
C SER A 29 -37.73 13.71 -1.47
N LEU A 30 -38.02 14.91 -1.98
CA LEU A 30 -37.89 16.15 -1.23
C LEU A 30 -38.68 16.12 0.09
N LYS A 31 -39.83 15.45 0.10
CA LYS A 31 -40.68 15.29 1.30
C LYS A 31 -39.96 14.50 2.40
N ALA A 32 -39.25 13.44 2.04
CA ALA A 32 -38.47 12.64 2.99
C ALA A 32 -37.30 13.47 3.58
N PHE A 33 -36.58 14.23 2.74
CA PHE A 33 -35.53 15.12 3.19
C PHE A 33 -36.06 16.18 4.18
N MET A 34 -37.21 16.80 3.88
CA MET A 34 -37.81 17.80 4.74
C MET A 34 -38.30 17.22 6.08
N ALA A 35 -38.80 15.99 6.07
CA ALA A 35 -39.17 15.30 7.32
C ALA A 35 -37.94 15.07 8.22
N ASP A 36 -36.82 14.65 7.63
CA ASP A 36 -35.54 14.47 8.36
C ASP A 36 -35.09 15.79 9.01
N GLN A 37 -35.15 16.91 8.30
CA GLN A 37 -34.71 18.20 8.81
C GLN A 37 -35.54 18.71 10.01
N GLN A 38 -36.70 18.13 10.29
CA GLN A 38 -37.54 18.45 11.43
C GLN A 38 -37.20 17.65 12.69
N LEU A 39 -36.44 16.57 12.56
CA LEU A 39 -36.06 15.72 13.68
C LEU A 39 -35.06 16.44 14.61
N PRO A 40 -35.16 16.25 15.95
CA PRO A 40 -34.18 16.78 16.89
C PRO A 40 -32.84 16.00 16.78
N TYR A 41 -31.76 16.64 17.22
CA TYR A 41 -30.50 15.94 17.43
C TYR A 41 -30.50 15.19 18.77
N TRP A 42 -29.74 14.08 18.78
CA TRP A 42 -29.45 13.32 19.99
C TRP A 42 -27.95 13.37 20.25
N VAL A 43 -27.56 13.50 21.53
CA VAL A 43 -26.15 13.59 21.93
C VAL A 43 -25.89 12.68 23.13
N GLN A 44 -24.73 12.06 23.16
CA GLN A 44 -24.29 11.19 24.25
C GLN A 44 -23.47 11.97 25.26
N CYS A 45 -23.70 11.73 26.56
CA CYS A 45 -22.93 12.32 27.65
C CYS A 45 -21.48 11.75 27.62
N THR A 46 -20.48 12.64 27.65
CA THR A 46 -19.07 12.26 27.60
C THR A 46 -18.47 11.91 28.97
N LYS A 47 -19.23 11.97 30.07
CA LYS A 47 -18.75 11.48 31.37
C LYS A 47 -18.61 9.97 31.34
N PRO A 48 -17.43 9.41 31.76
CA PRO A 48 -17.18 7.96 31.73
C PRO A 48 -18.25 7.14 32.45
N ASP A 49 -18.73 7.64 33.60
CA ASP A 49 -19.71 6.95 34.45
C ASP A 49 -21.15 7.16 34.02
N CYS A 50 -21.42 7.92 32.95
CA CYS A 50 -22.75 8.23 32.48
C CYS A 50 -23.07 7.62 31.12
N GLY A 51 -22.46 8.10 30.05
CA GLY A 51 -22.65 7.60 28.68
C GLY A 51 -24.08 7.68 28.11
N LYS A 52 -25.04 8.28 28.86
CA LYS A 52 -26.47 8.34 28.51
C LYS A 52 -26.73 9.27 27.34
N TRP A 53 -27.69 8.90 26.50
CA TRP A 53 -28.18 9.71 25.41
C TRP A 53 -29.21 10.72 25.85
N ARG A 54 -29.15 11.92 25.26
CA ARG A 54 -30.12 13.02 25.52
C ARG A 54 -30.59 13.64 24.21
N GLN A 55 -31.85 13.91 24.11
CA GLN A 55 -32.42 14.67 23.00
C GLN A 55 -32.12 16.16 23.21
N LEU A 56 -31.59 16.82 22.18
CA LEU A 56 -31.42 18.27 22.16
C LEU A 56 -32.73 18.97 21.79
N THR A 57 -32.90 20.21 22.22
CA THR A 57 -34.02 21.04 21.76
C THR A 57 -33.84 21.37 20.27
N LYS A 58 -34.92 21.68 19.57
CA LYS A 58 -34.91 21.87 18.10
C LYS A 58 -34.03 23.03 17.65
N GLU A 59 -33.79 23.98 18.52
CA GLU A 59 -33.00 25.20 18.27
C GLU A 59 -31.50 24.93 18.34
N ILE A 60 -31.09 23.81 18.93
CA ILE A 60 -29.68 23.47 19.12
C ILE A 60 -29.21 22.57 17.97
N GLN A 61 -28.29 23.10 17.20
CA GLN A 61 -27.60 22.32 16.17
C GLN A 61 -26.44 21.54 16.80
N LEU A 62 -26.37 20.22 16.53
CA LEU A 62 -25.25 19.40 16.95
C LEU A 62 -24.04 19.69 16.04
N THR A 63 -22.90 19.92 16.68
CA THR A 63 -21.58 20.03 16.03
C THR A 63 -20.64 18.97 16.59
N ALA A 64 -19.56 18.67 15.90
CA ALA A 64 -18.54 17.73 16.38
C ALA A 64 -17.94 18.19 17.71
N SER A 65 -17.70 19.50 17.89
CA SER A 65 -17.23 20.08 19.14
C SER A 65 -18.22 19.88 20.29
N LEU A 66 -19.51 20.12 20.05
CA LEU A 66 -20.56 19.88 21.07
C LEU A 66 -20.65 18.38 21.40
N ALA A 67 -20.63 17.51 20.39
CA ALA A 67 -20.70 16.08 20.60
C ALA A 67 -19.50 15.54 21.41
N ALA A 68 -18.32 16.13 21.25
CA ALA A 68 -17.11 15.76 21.98
C ALA A 68 -17.06 16.25 23.44
N THR A 69 -17.87 17.23 23.80
CA THR A 69 -17.80 17.89 25.12
C THR A 69 -19.08 17.84 25.93
N TYR A 70 -20.17 17.31 25.37
CA TYR A 70 -21.49 17.35 25.99
C TYR A 70 -21.53 16.56 27.30
N ARG A 71 -22.18 17.17 28.31
CA ARG A 71 -22.54 16.56 29.62
C ARG A 71 -24.01 16.79 29.95
N CYS A 72 -24.62 15.81 30.62
CA CYS A 72 -26.00 15.92 31.04
C CYS A 72 -26.22 17.18 31.90
N GLY A 73 -27.21 18.02 31.52
CA GLY A 73 -27.49 19.29 32.19
C GLY A 73 -26.72 20.49 31.70
N MET A 74 -25.89 20.35 30.66
CA MET A 74 -25.16 21.47 30.04
C MET A 74 -26.10 22.54 29.53
N LYS A 75 -25.85 23.81 29.90
CA LYS A 75 -26.59 24.96 29.44
C LYS A 75 -25.99 25.52 28.16
N PHE A 76 -26.84 25.85 27.21
CA PHE A 76 -26.43 26.34 25.87
C PHE A 76 -26.48 27.89 25.76
N ASN A 77 -26.85 28.58 26.84
CA ASN A 77 -26.86 30.07 26.89
C ASN A 77 -25.46 30.56 27.27
N ASN A 78 -25.06 31.73 26.75
CA ASN A 78 -23.75 32.38 26.93
C ASN A 78 -23.32 32.67 28.39
N VAL A 79 -23.94 32.09 29.37
CA VAL A 79 -23.62 32.23 30.79
C VAL A 79 -22.74 31.03 31.19
N LYS A 80 -21.50 31.30 31.61
CA LYS A 80 -20.48 30.32 32.05
C LYS A 80 -20.82 29.52 33.32
N THR A 81 -22.10 29.38 33.68
CA THR A 81 -22.50 28.58 34.84
C THR A 81 -22.81 27.15 34.37
N GLU A 82 -22.07 26.16 34.88
CA GLU A 82 -22.43 24.76 34.73
C GLU A 82 -23.87 24.56 35.23
N GLY A 83 -24.70 23.91 34.40
CA GLY A 83 -26.03 23.51 34.82
C GLY A 83 -25.95 22.39 35.87
N PRO A 84 -27.02 22.12 36.62
CA PRO A 84 -27.03 21.00 37.58
C PRO A 84 -26.72 19.69 36.85
N ASP A 85 -25.94 18.85 37.52
CA ASP A 85 -25.62 17.51 36.95
C ASP A 85 -26.91 16.68 36.84
N GLN A 86 -27.26 16.33 35.59
CA GLN A 86 -28.45 15.54 35.29
C GLN A 86 -28.12 14.10 34.93
N CYS A 87 -26.90 13.61 35.24
CA CYS A 87 -26.49 12.24 34.95
C CYS A 87 -27.32 11.20 35.73
N SER A 88 -27.92 11.57 36.86
CA SER A 88 -28.83 10.71 37.63
C SER A 88 -30.16 10.46 36.93
N LEU A 89 -30.60 11.34 36.05
CA LEU A 89 -31.87 11.17 35.33
C LEU A 89 -31.83 9.93 34.42
N PRO A 90 -32.95 9.18 34.31
CA PRO A 90 -33.04 8.04 33.44
C PRO A 90 -32.80 8.43 31.97
N GLU A 91 -32.33 7.49 31.18
CA GLU A 91 -32.26 7.64 29.73
C GLU A 91 -33.66 7.51 29.11
N ASP A 92 -33.88 8.11 27.98
CA ASP A 92 -35.14 7.98 27.24
C ASP A 92 -35.31 6.52 26.75
N LEU A 93 -36.47 5.91 27.01
CA LEU A 93 -36.76 4.53 26.64
C LEU A 93 -36.62 4.23 25.15
N ARG A 94 -36.85 5.22 24.30
CA ARG A 94 -36.70 5.13 22.84
C ARG A 94 -35.26 4.79 22.42
N VAL A 95 -34.28 5.12 23.27
CA VAL A 95 -32.86 4.77 22.99
C VAL A 95 -32.69 3.26 23.04
N ALA A 96 -33.19 2.59 24.07
CA ALA A 96 -33.15 1.13 24.20
C ALA A 96 -33.92 0.47 23.06
N GLU A 97 -35.12 0.97 22.72
CA GLU A 97 -35.90 0.44 21.61
C GLU A 97 -35.13 0.47 20.27
N VAL A 98 -34.37 1.54 20.01
CA VAL A 98 -33.56 1.65 18.77
C VAL A 98 -32.37 0.72 18.79
N ILE A 99 -31.76 0.50 19.93
CA ILE A 99 -30.64 -0.41 20.10
C ILE A 99 -31.09 -1.88 19.88
N ASP A 100 -32.24 -2.23 20.45
CA ASP A 100 -32.73 -3.61 20.47
C ASP A 100 -33.57 -3.99 19.24
N SER A 101 -34.16 -3.01 18.53
CA SER A 101 -35.03 -3.28 17.38
C SER A 101 -34.25 -3.59 16.12
N TRP A 102 -34.72 -4.62 15.38
CA TRP A 102 -34.32 -4.85 14.00
C TRP A 102 -34.74 -3.67 13.13
N TRP A 103 -33.82 -3.00 12.52
CA TRP A 103 -33.77 -1.67 11.94
C TRP A 103 -34.48 -1.47 10.59
N HIS A 104 -35.26 -2.43 10.12
CA HIS A 104 -35.94 -2.38 8.80
C HIS A 104 -36.86 -1.18 8.60
N SER A 105 -37.27 -0.50 9.65
CA SER A 105 -38.22 0.63 9.55
C SER A 105 -37.60 2.02 9.68
N MET A 106 -36.30 2.14 10.01
CA MET A 106 -35.72 3.44 10.38
C MET A 106 -34.87 4.11 9.30
N LEU A 107 -34.43 3.40 8.27
CA LEU A 107 -33.48 3.93 7.27
C LEU A 107 -34.20 4.35 5.99
N ILE A 108 -35.18 5.22 6.10
CA ILE A 108 -35.78 5.87 4.94
C ILE A 108 -34.83 6.90 4.33
N LEU A 109 -33.89 7.41 5.12
CA LEU A 109 -32.99 8.51 4.74
C LEU A 109 -31.52 8.12 4.93
N PRO A 110 -30.62 8.45 3.99
CA PRO A 110 -29.20 8.22 4.17
C PRO A 110 -28.67 9.16 5.26
N PRO A 111 -27.79 8.66 6.16
CA PRO A 111 -27.12 9.52 7.12
C PRO A 111 -26.18 10.48 6.39
N LEU A 112 -26.33 11.78 6.61
CA LEU A 112 -25.42 12.81 6.16
C LEU A 112 -24.49 13.18 7.30
N PHE A 113 -23.23 12.85 7.15
CA PHE A 113 -22.19 13.25 8.09
C PHE A 113 -21.55 14.55 7.61
N LYS A 114 -22.23 15.67 7.84
CA LYS A 114 -21.84 17.01 7.37
C LYS A 114 -20.37 17.34 7.72
N ASP A 115 -19.95 17.00 8.93
CA ASP A 115 -18.60 17.26 9.45
C ASP A 115 -17.67 16.03 9.31
N SER A 116 -18.01 15.10 8.42
CA SER A 116 -17.20 13.90 8.22
C SER A 116 -15.81 14.23 7.67
N PRO A 117 -14.73 13.70 8.27
CA PRO A 117 -13.39 13.76 7.72
C PRO A 117 -13.26 13.20 6.31
N ALA A 118 -14.22 12.38 5.85
CA ALA A 118 -14.24 11.81 4.50
C ALA A 118 -14.65 12.82 3.41
N ASN A 119 -15.40 13.88 3.76
CA ASN A 119 -15.98 14.79 2.76
C ASN A 119 -14.98 15.40 1.79
N PRO A 120 -13.80 15.90 2.20
CA PRO A 120 -12.82 16.44 1.25
C PRO A 120 -12.34 15.42 0.23
N PHE A 121 -12.20 14.15 0.63
CA PHE A 121 -11.78 13.06 -0.26
C PHE A 121 -12.90 12.59 -1.19
N LEU A 122 -14.15 12.55 -0.68
CA LEU A 122 -15.31 12.17 -1.49
C LEU A 122 -15.58 13.19 -2.58
N THR A 123 -15.33 14.47 -2.32
CA THR A 123 -15.43 15.53 -3.31
C THR A 123 -14.43 15.33 -4.46
N ALA A 124 -13.21 14.89 -4.14
CA ALA A 124 -12.20 14.58 -5.15
C ALA A 124 -12.50 13.27 -5.92
N TYR A 125 -13.14 12.30 -5.26
CA TYR A 125 -13.55 11.04 -5.90
C TYR A 125 -14.68 11.22 -6.92
N TYR A 126 -15.57 12.18 -6.70
CA TYR A 126 -16.70 12.52 -7.59
C TYR A 126 -16.51 13.91 -8.20
N PRO A 127 -15.56 14.11 -9.14
CA PRO A 127 -15.24 15.44 -9.69
C PRO A 127 -16.41 16.10 -10.41
N ASP A 128 -17.29 15.33 -11.05
CA ASP A 128 -18.47 15.84 -11.75
C ASP A 128 -19.50 16.46 -10.81
N CYS A 129 -19.33 16.28 -9.51
CA CYS A 129 -20.20 16.83 -8.50
C CYS A 129 -19.75 18.23 -8.00
N VAL A 130 -18.59 18.71 -8.41
CA VAL A 130 -17.99 20.00 -7.96
C VAL A 130 -18.30 21.15 -8.91
N GLY A 131 -18.87 20.88 -10.08
CA GLY A 131 -19.07 21.83 -11.17
C GLY A 131 -20.21 22.81 -11.05
N MET A 132 -20.46 23.43 -9.88
CA MET A 132 -21.36 24.60 -9.77
C MET A 132 -20.79 25.65 -8.84
N SER A 133 -19.76 26.34 -9.27
CA SER A 133 -19.48 27.69 -8.77
C SER A 133 -20.29 28.69 -9.62
N PRO A 134 -20.98 29.64 -9.03
CA PRO A 134 -21.69 30.66 -9.78
C PRO A 134 -20.72 31.77 -10.18
N SER A 135 -19.96 31.57 -11.26
CA SER A 135 -19.32 32.69 -11.97
C SER A 135 -19.14 32.30 -13.42
N GLY A 136 -19.88 33.01 -14.27
CA GLY A 136 -19.91 32.76 -15.69
C GLY A 136 -18.61 33.08 -16.40
N SER A 137 -18.26 32.18 -17.31
CA SER A 137 -17.62 32.53 -18.58
C SER A 137 -17.83 31.37 -19.55
N THR A 138 -18.53 31.66 -20.62
CA THR A 138 -18.71 30.77 -21.76
C THR A 138 -17.39 30.52 -22.47
N SER A 139 -17.03 29.27 -22.70
CA SER A 139 -16.07 28.92 -23.75
C SER A 139 -16.49 27.61 -24.42
N ASN A 140 -16.49 27.68 -25.76
CA ASN A 140 -17.00 26.72 -26.71
C ASN A 140 -16.40 25.33 -26.62
N HIS A 141 -17.27 24.33 -26.72
CA HIS A 141 -16.89 22.95 -26.98
C HIS A 141 -16.46 22.76 -28.43
N SER A 142 -15.26 22.31 -28.65
CA SER A 142 -14.84 21.64 -29.86
C SER A 142 -14.60 20.17 -29.58
N HIS A 143 -15.22 19.30 -30.40
CA HIS A 143 -15.00 17.86 -30.39
C HIS A 143 -13.51 17.55 -30.62
N ALA A 144 -12.93 16.71 -29.76
CA ALA A 144 -11.63 16.12 -30.01
C ALA A 144 -11.67 14.63 -29.69
N ASP A 145 -11.12 13.87 -30.61
CA ASP A 145 -11.08 12.43 -30.72
C ASP A 145 -10.48 11.72 -29.49
N HIS A 146 -11.06 10.56 -29.20
CA HIS A 146 -10.52 9.59 -28.22
C HIS A 146 -9.28 8.89 -28.81
N SER A 147 -8.11 9.38 -28.47
CA SER A 147 -6.87 8.61 -28.55
C SER A 147 -6.44 8.19 -27.14
N TRP A 148 -6.44 6.89 -26.90
CA TRP A 148 -5.99 6.28 -25.66
C TRP A 148 -4.45 6.31 -25.60
N SER A 149 -3.88 7.31 -24.98
CA SER A 149 -2.47 7.26 -24.57
C SER A 149 -2.41 6.68 -23.16
N VAL A 150 -1.83 5.50 -23.05
CA VAL A 150 -1.44 4.93 -21.76
C VAL A 150 -0.22 5.71 -21.29
N ASN A 151 -0.43 6.77 -20.54
CA ASN A 151 0.65 7.44 -19.84
C ASN A 151 1.18 6.53 -18.74
N THR A 152 2.40 6.06 -18.91
CA THR A 152 3.28 5.68 -17.81
C THR A 152 3.15 6.70 -16.69
N CYS A 153 3.03 6.23 -15.48
CA CYS A 153 2.65 6.92 -14.27
C CYS A 153 3.51 8.15 -13.93
N SER A 154 3.40 9.20 -14.74
CA SER A 154 3.73 10.58 -14.39
C SER A 154 2.45 11.37 -14.18
N ILE A 155 1.55 10.82 -13.36
CA ILE A 155 0.44 11.60 -12.85
C ILE A 155 1.01 12.49 -11.75
N THR A 156 1.52 13.64 -12.15
CA THR A 156 1.45 14.83 -11.30
C THR A 156 -0.02 15.20 -11.16
N HIS A 157 -0.82 14.32 -10.52
CA HIS A 157 -2.00 14.81 -9.85
C HIS A 157 -1.47 15.83 -8.86
N THR A 158 -1.81 17.06 -9.09
CA THR A 158 -1.83 18.08 -8.05
C THR A 158 -2.75 17.49 -7.00
N LEU A 159 -2.17 16.70 -6.10
CA LEU A 159 -2.82 16.19 -4.91
C LEU A 159 -3.42 17.42 -4.27
N CYS A 160 -4.74 17.53 -4.25
CA CYS A 160 -5.39 18.52 -3.40
C CYS A 160 -4.84 18.24 -2.01
N SER A 161 -3.82 18.99 -1.63
CA SER A 161 -3.21 18.88 -0.30
C SER A 161 -4.26 19.38 0.67
N VAL A 162 -5.04 18.46 1.20
CA VAL A 162 -5.92 18.79 2.32
C VAL A 162 -4.99 19.20 3.44
N PRO A 163 -5.09 20.44 3.94
CA PRO A 163 -4.17 20.93 4.95
C PRO A 163 -4.11 19.99 6.16
N GLY A 164 -2.91 19.59 6.56
CA GLY A 164 -2.69 18.69 7.71
C GLY A 164 -2.72 17.20 7.40
N LEU A 165 -2.84 16.79 6.11
CA LEU A 165 -2.73 15.39 5.71
C LEU A 165 -1.33 15.06 5.21
N CYS A 166 -0.86 13.86 5.56
CA CYS A 166 0.31 13.29 4.92
C CYS A 166 0.05 13.09 3.42
N PRO A 167 0.92 13.57 2.51
CA PRO A 167 0.70 13.49 1.07
C PRO A 167 0.62 12.06 0.53
N TYR A 168 1.06 11.06 1.33
CA TYR A 168 1.06 9.65 0.94
C TYR A 168 -0.23 8.91 1.26
N PHE A 169 -1.20 9.52 1.97
CA PHE A 169 -2.40 8.81 2.41
C PHE A 169 -3.65 9.29 1.69
N GLN A 170 -4.20 8.38 0.88
CA GLN A 170 -5.47 8.54 0.18
C GLN A 170 -6.41 7.40 0.60
N PRO A 171 -7.48 7.68 1.36
CA PRO A 171 -8.37 6.63 1.88
C PRO A 171 -9.18 5.93 0.78
N PHE A 172 -9.36 6.58 -0.38
CA PHE A 172 -10.22 6.09 -1.45
C PHE A 172 -9.50 6.04 -2.79
N TYR A 173 -9.78 4.99 -3.58
CA TYR A 173 -9.21 4.81 -4.92
C TYR A 173 -10.28 4.85 -6.01
N GLN A 174 -9.90 5.23 -7.23
CA GLN A 174 -10.77 5.25 -8.39
C GLN A 174 -10.92 3.84 -9.00
N PRO A 175 -12.07 3.52 -9.65
CA PRO A 175 -12.33 2.18 -10.20
C PRO A 175 -11.31 1.69 -11.23
N ASN A 176 -10.66 2.60 -11.94
CA ASN A 176 -9.68 2.31 -12.99
C ASN A 176 -8.22 2.25 -12.49
N GLU A 177 -7.99 2.51 -11.21
CA GLU A 177 -6.64 2.44 -10.64
C GLU A 177 -6.28 1.01 -10.24
N CYS A 178 -4.99 0.66 -10.27
CA CYS A 178 -4.43 -0.63 -9.91
C CYS A 178 -3.53 -0.53 -8.68
N GLY A 179 -3.24 -1.66 -8.03
CA GLY A 179 -2.25 -1.74 -6.97
C GLY A 179 -2.65 -1.04 -5.67
N LYS A 180 -3.84 -1.30 -5.15
CA LYS A 180 -4.40 -0.63 -3.97
C LYS A 180 -4.00 -1.31 -2.66
N ALA A 181 -3.41 -0.54 -1.75
CA ALA A 181 -3.13 -0.92 -0.37
C ALA A 181 -3.71 0.13 0.58
N LEU A 182 -4.20 -0.29 1.74
CA LEU A 182 -4.69 0.57 2.82
C LEU A 182 -5.78 1.58 2.39
N CYS A 183 -6.50 1.31 1.32
CA CYS A 183 -7.57 2.16 0.79
C CYS A 183 -8.72 1.30 0.24
N VAL A 184 -9.87 1.91 0.05
CA VAL A 184 -11.10 1.24 -0.39
C VAL A 184 -11.85 2.06 -1.43
N ARG A 185 -12.80 1.46 -2.12
CA ARG A 185 -13.80 2.20 -2.89
C ARG A 185 -14.83 2.82 -1.94
N PRO A 186 -15.11 4.12 -2.03
CA PRO A 186 -16.03 4.78 -1.10
C PRO A 186 -17.51 4.44 -1.37
N ASP A 187 -17.84 3.96 -2.54
CA ASP A 187 -19.20 3.81 -3.08
C ASP A 187 -19.77 2.38 -3.02
N MET A 188 -18.92 1.39 -2.66
CA MET A 188 -19.37 0.00 -2.55
C MET A 188 -18.64 -0.76 -1.44
N MET A 189 -19.28 -1.84 -0.97
CA MET A 189 -18.68 -2.77 -0.02
C MET A 189 -17.82 -3.80 -0.76
N GLU A 190 -16.68 -4.15 -0.18
CA GLU A 190 -15.83 -5.26 -0.61
C GLU A 190 -16.45 -6.61 -0.18
N LEU A 191 -15.98 -7.71 -0.78
CA LEU A 191 -16.55 -9.05 -0.52
C LEU A 191 -16.47 -9.46 0.96
N ASP A 192 -15.39 -9.15 1.63
CA ASP A 192 -15.19 -9.48 3.04
C ASP A 192 -16.05 -8.59 3.97
N GLU A 193 -16.32 -7.36 3.57
CA GLU A 193 -17.28 -6.47 4.24
C GLU A 193 -18.71 -7.01 4.11
N LEU A 194 -19.09 -7.49 2.93
CA LEU A 194 -20.40 -8.12 2.70
C LEU A 194 -20.55 -9.42 3.51
N TYR A 195 -19.47 -10.16 3.71
CA TYR A 195 -19.48 -11.37 4.53
C TYR A 195 -19.63 -11.05 6.03
N GLU A 196 -18.96 -10.05 6.52
CA GLU A 196 -18.97 -9.64 7.94
C GLU A 196 -20.27 -8.89 8.32
N PHE A 197 -20.82 -8.11 7.38
CA PHE A 197 -22.00 -7.26 7.56
C PHE A 197 -23.09 -7.55 6.51
N PRO A 198 -23.62 -8.78 6.44
CA PRO A 198 -24.59 -9.17 5.42
C PRO A 198 -25.90 -8.36 5.49
N GLU A 199 -26.22 -7.81 6.65
CA GLU A 199 -27.40 -6.95 6.88
C GLU A 199 -27.36 -5.67 6.05
N PHE A 200 -26.17 -5.15 5.71
CA PHE A 200 -26.01 -3.95 4.87
C PHE A 200 -25.96 -4.25 3.37
N SER A 201 -26.06 -5.50 2.94
CA SER A 201 -25.93 -5.88 1.52
C SER A 201 -27.00 -5.24 0.61
N ARG A 202 -28.21 -5.03 1.14
CA ARG A 202 -29.31 -4.39 0.40
C ARG A 202 -29.25 -2.86 0.43
N ASP A 203 -28.80 -2.29 1.53
CA ASP A 203 -28.62 -0.85 1.72
C ASP A 203 -27.31 -0.58 2.45
N PRO A 204 -26.21 -0.38 1.73
CA PRO A 204 -24.90 -0.16 2.32
C PRO A 204 -24.68 1.27 2.82
N THR A 205 -25.64 2.18 2.69
CA THR A 205 -25.46 3.62 2.88
C THR A 205 -24.90 3.97 4.27
N MET A 206 -25.49 3.40 5.34
CA MET A 206 -24.98 3.63 6.70
C MET A 206 -23.58 3.06 6.88
N TYR A 207 -23.36 1.80 6.44
CA TYR A 207 -22.06 1.14 6.53
C TYR A 207 -20.97 1.95 5.84
N LEU A 208 -21.19 2.35 4.59
CA LEU A 208 -20.23 3.13 3.81
C LEU A 208 -19.92 4.49 4.44
N ALA A 209 -20.95 5.17 4.98
CA ALA A 209 -20.74 6.44 5.67
C ALA A 209 -19.87 6.28 6.92
N LEU A 210 -20.10 5.25 7.72
CA LEU A 210 -19.28 4.93 8.91
C LEU A 210 -17.86 4.50 8.53
N ARG A 211 -17.72 3.55 7.62
CA ARG A 211 -16.43 3.08 7.14
C ARG A 211 -15.56 4.20 6.57
N ASN A 212 -16.15 5.02 5.70
CA ASN A 212 -15.43 6.12 5.07
C ASN A 212 -15.00 7.17 6.08
N LEU A 213 -15.85 7.48 7.07
CA LEU A 213 -15.51 8.36 8.18
C LEU A 213 -14.34 7.82 8.99
N ILE A 214 -14.37 6.54 9.37
CA ILE A 214 -13.33 5.89 10.17
C ILE A 214 -12.00 5.90 9.41
N LEU A 215 -12.01 5.49 8.15
CA LEU A 215 -10.77 5.44 7.34
C LEU A 215 -10.15 6.82 7.13
N ALA A 216 -10.97 7.83 6.82
CA ALA A 216 -10.50 9.20 6.67
C ALA A 216 -9.99 9.80 8.00
N SER A 217 -10.59 9.43 9.12
CA SER A 217 -10.11 9.85 10.45
C SER A 217 -8.74 9.25 10.75
N TRP A 218 -8.54 7.98 10.43
CA TRP A 218 -7.24 7.31 10.54
C TRP A 218 -6.15 7.99 9.70
N HIS A 219 -6.44 8.31 8.46
CA HIS A 219 -5.49 8.98 7.57
C HIS A 219 -5.08 10.39 8.03
N ARG A 220 -5.89 11.03 8.88
CA ARG A 220 -5.55 12.32 9.51
C ARG A 220 -4.66 12.20 10.74
N GLY A 221 -4.68 11.06 11.42
CA GLY A 221 -3.99 10.90 12.71
C GLY A 221 -3.47 9.49 12.91
N CYS A 222 -2.69 8.95 11.95
CA CYS A 222 -2.18 7.58 11.96
C CYS A 222 -1.09 7.28 13.00
N LYS A 223 -0.65 8.28 13.79
CA LYS A 223 0.38 8.13 14.84
C LYS A 223 -0.16 7.59 16.16
N GLU A 224 -1.46 7.66 16.35
CA GLU A 224 -2.14 7.21 17.58
C GLU A 224 -3.26 6.22 17.23
N VAL A 225 -3.63 5.40 18.22
CA VAL A 225 -4.75 4.47 18.08
C VAL A 225 -6.05 5.24 17.88
N LEU A 226 -6.73 4.97 16.77
CA LEU A 226 -8.06 5.52 16.51
C LEU A 226 -9.09 4.72 17.34
N THR A 227 -9.91 5.44 18.10
CA THR A 227 -10.93 4.88 18.99
C THR A 227 -12.33 5.33 18.58
N PRO A 228 -13.39 4.65 19.05
CA PRO A 228 -14.76 5.10 18.86
C PRO A 228 -15.00 6.55 19.32
N GLN A 229 -14.37 6.95 20.42
CA GLN A 229 -14.47 8.30 20.99
C GLN A 229 -13.92 9.38 20.06
N ASN A 230 -12.93 9.02 19.19
CA ASN A 230 -12.41 9.93 18.18
C ASN A 230 -13.39 10.09 16.99
N CYS A 231 -14.14 9.06 16.65
CA CYS A 231 -15.02 9.03 15.48
C CYS A 231 -16.45 9.50 15.76
N ALA A 232 -17.03 9.12 16.90
CA ALA A 232 -18.43 9.40 17.26
C ALA A 232 -18.83 10.88 17.17
N PRO A 233 -17.97 11.86 17.56
CA PRO A 233 -18.31 13.28 17.43
C PRO A 233 -18.62 13.72 16.00
N HIS A 234 -18.03 13.08 15.00
CA HIS A 234 -18.21 13.40 13.58
C HIS A 234 -19.48 12.80 12.96
N ILE A 235 -20.22 11.97 13.70
CA ILE A 235 -21.49 11.41 13.26
C ILE A 235 -22.59 12.44 13.53
N ILE A 236 -22.77 13.38 12.61
CA ILE A 236 -23.75 14.46 12.71
C ILE A 236 -24.94 14.12 11.82
N VAL A 237 -25.94 13.51 12.44
CA VAL A 237 -27.20 13.11 11.81
C VAL A 237 -28.36 13.35 12.80
N ARG A 238 -29.54 13.69 12.28
CA ARG A 238 -30.73 13.96 13.11
C ARG A 238 -31.45 12.67 13.50
N GLY A 239 -32.23 12.77 14.54
CA GLY A 239 -33.08 11.67 15.01
C GLY A 239 -32.31 10.56 15.74
N LEU A 240 -33.06 9.54 16.14
CA LEU A 240 -32.52 8.36 16.85
C LEU A 240 -31.58 7.51 15.99
N VAL A 241 -31.55 7.72 14.68
CA VAL A 241 -30.59 7.05 13.78
C VAL A 241 -29.15 7.34 14.19
N ARG A 242 -28.85 8.47 14.81
CA ARG A 242 -27.52 8.78 15.35
C ARG A 242 -27.08 7.79 16.42
N VAL A 243 -28.02 7.40 17.31
CA VAL A 243 -27.75 6.40 18.36
C VAL A 243 -27.28 5.08 17.68
N ARG A 244 -28.02 4.66 16.65
CA ARG A 244 -27.68 3.44 15.90
C ARG A 244 -26.36 3.57 15.15
N CYS A 245 -26.11 4.70 14.49
CA CYS A 245 -24.84 4.94 13.79
C CYS A 245 -23.63 4.85 14.74
N VAL A 246 -23.71 5.44 15.93
CA VAL A 246 -22.62 5.38 16.93
C VAL A 246 -22.41 3.96 17.43
N GLN A 247 -23.46 3.18 17.62
CA GLN A 247 -23.37 1.78 18.04
C GLN A 247 -22.74 0.90 16.93
N GLU A 248 -23.21 1.03 15.68
CA GLU A 248 -22.67 0.26 14.55
C GLU A 248 -21.22 0.65 14.24
N MET A 249 -20.86 1.92 14.47
CA MET A 249 -19.50 2.40 14.27
C MET A 249 -18.48 1.56 15.06
N ASP A 250 -18.77 1.13 16.27
CA ASP A 250 -17.87 0.30 17.08
C ASP A 250 -17.57 -1.04 16.38
N ARG A 251 -18.60 -1.68 15.79
CA ARG A 251 -18.45 -2.92 15.04
C ARG A 251 -17.60 -2.71 13.79
N VAL A 252 -17.85 -1.63 13.04
CA VAL A 252 -17.12 -1.30 11.82
C VAL A 252 -15.66 -0.96 12.14
N LEU A 253 -15.40 -0.18 13.18
CA LEU A 253 -14.06 0.18 13.63
C LEU A 253 -13.28 -1.08 14.06
N LEU A 254 -13.91 -1.99 14.79
CA LEU A 254 -13.33 -3.25 15.23
C LEU A 254 -12.95 -4.13 14.02
N PHE A 255 -13.84 -4.25 13.04
CA PHE A 255 -13.59 -4.97 11.80
C PHE A 255 -12.41 -4.37 11.03
N MET A 256 -12.39 -3.06 10.82
CA MET A 256 -11.32 -2.37 10.11
C MET A 256 -9.97 -2.48 10.84
N THR A 257 -9.98 -2.47 12.18
CA THR A 257 -8.79 -2.72 13.01
C THR A 257 -8.27 -4.15 12.81
N ARG A 258 -9.17 -5.14 12.86
CA ARG A 258 -8.83 -6.54 12.62
C ARG A 258 -8.28 -6.77 11.20
N LYS A 259 -8.84 -6.10 10.20
CA LYS A 259 -8.38 -6.15 8.80
C LYS A 259 -7.04 -5.42 8.58
N GLY A 260 -6.60 -4.61 9.53
CA GLY A 260 -5.38 -3.83 9.41
C GLY A 260 -5.48 -2.66 8.43
N LEU A 261 -6.69 -2.19 8.14
CA LEU A 261 -6.95 -0.95 7.39
C LEU A 261 -6.68 0.29 8.24
N ILE A 262 -6.87 0.16 9.54
CA ILE A 262 -6.59 1.18 10.56
C ILE A 262 -5.87 0.52 11.74
N ASN A 263 -5.35 1.32 12.64
CA ASN A 263 -4.69 0.86 13.87
C ASN A 263 -3.58 -0.18 13.59
N THR A 264 -2.79 0.07 12.57
CA THR A 264 -1.72 -0.79 12.08
C THR A 264 -0.37 -0.06 12.03
N GLY A 265 0.71 -0.76 11.75
CA GLY A 265 2.08 -0.20 11.71
C GLY A 265 2.82 -0.34 13.03
N VAL A 266 3.59 0.69 13.39
CA VAL A 266 4.48 0.72 14.57
C VAL A 266 3.91 1.51 15.73
N LEU A 267 2.60 1.40 15.95
CA LEU A 267 1.89 2.10 17.01
C LEU A 267 2.33 1.64 18.42
N SER A 268 2.31 2.59 19.36
CA SER A 268 2.37 2.28 20.79
C SER A 268 0.96 1.98 21.31
N VAL A 269 0.69 0.71 21.58
CA VAL A 269 -0.60 0.22 22.05
C VAL A 269 -0.53 -0.05 23.53
N LYS A 270 -1.34 0.62 24.33
CA LYS A 270 -1.36 0.49 25.81
C LYS A 270 -2.27 -0.64 26.29
N GLN A 271 -3.30 -0.95 25.53
CA GLN A 271 -4.28 -2.00 25.84
C GLN A 271 -4.59 -2.75 24.54
N PRO A 272 -4.96 -4.04 24.62
CA PRO A 272 -5.34 -4.81 23.44
C PRO A 272 -6.39 -4.09 22.58
N LEU A 273 -6.19 -4.10 21.26
CA LEU A 273 -7.09 -3.45 20.32
C LEU A 273 -8.37 -4.22 20.05
N LEU A 274 -8.37 -5.53 20.33
CA LEU A 274 -9.54 -6.39 20.18
C LEU A 274 -10.06 -6.83 21.57
N PRO A 275 -11.38 -7.12 21.70
CA PRO A 275 -11.97 -7.63 22.93
C PRO A 275 -11.36 -8.96 23.41
N GLU A 276 -11.53 -9.29 24.70
CA GLU A 276 -10.96 -10.49 25.34
C GLU A 276 -11.26 -11.81 24.63
N ARG A 277 -12.41 -11.93 23.96
CA ARG A 277 -12.76 -13.12 23.17
C ARG A 277 -11.73 -13.45 22.07
N TYR A 278 -10.89 -12.51 21.68
CA TYR A 278 -9.83 -12.69 20.68
C TYR A 278 -8.47 -12.99 21.30
N HIS A 279 -8.29 -12.90 22.62
CA HIS A 279 -6.98 -12.99 23.28
C HIS A 279 -6.48 -14.42 23.51
N ASN A 280 -7.38 -15.42 23.55
CA ASN A 280 -7.06 -16.79 23.96
C ASN A 280 -6.39 -17.62 22.85
N LYS A 281 -5.52 -17.00 22.04
CA LYS A 281 -4.82 -17.69 20.96
C LYS A 281 -3.31 -17.63 21.16
N ASN A 282 -2.68 -18.78 21.00
CA ASN A 282 -1.22 -18.91 20.95
C ASN A 282 -0.80 -19.06 19.49
N VAL A 283 0.09 -18.21 19.01
CA VAL A 283 0.53 -18.21 17.63
C VAL A 283 2.05 -18.32 17.56
N ILE A 284 2.54 -19.29 16.80
CA ILE A 284 3.96 -19.38 16.44
C ILE A 284 4.15 -18.78 15.05
N VAL A 285 5.03 -17.79 14.95
CA VAL A 285 5.44 -17.18 13.69
C VAL A 285 6.83 -17.67 13.32
N ILE A 286 6.96 -18.31 12.18
CA ILE A 286 8.23 -18.84 11.66
C ILE A 286 8.77 -17.88 10.61
N GLY A 287 9.87 -17.17 10.94
CA GLY A 287 10.53 -16.15 10.16
C GLY A 287 10.29 -14.73 10.70
N ALA A 288 11.36 -14.01 10.98
CA ALA A 288 11.34 -12.61 11.45
C ALA A 288 11.68 -11.61 10.32
N GLY A 289 11.24 -11.88 9.10
CA GLY A 289 11.22 -10.91 8.00
C GLY A 289 10.06 -9.92 8.11
N ALA A 290 9.91 -9.02 7.14
CA ALA A 290 8.87 -7.98 7.12
C ALA A 290 7.47 -8.55 7.34
N SER A 291 7.14 -9.69 6.77
CA SER A 291 5.84 -10.35 6.90
C SER A 291 5.60 -10.90 8.32
N GLY A 292 6.56 -11.65 8.85
CA GLY A 292 6.44 -12.23 10.20
C GLY A 292 6.40 -11.15 11.28
N LEU A 293 7.22 -10.11 11.17
CA LEU A 293 7.22 -8.97 12.10
C LEU A 293 5.89 -8.20 12.05
N ALA A 294 5.34 -7.96 10.84
CA ALA A 294 4.05 -7.31 10.68
C ALA A 294 2.92 -8.12 11.34
N ALA A 295 2.87 -9.42 11.08
CA ALA A 295 1.87 -10.31 11.66
C ALA A 295 2.01 -10.39 13.20
N ALA A 296 3.22 -10.61 13.70
CA ALA A 296 3.46 -10.72 15.13
C ALA A 296 3.08 -9.44 15.88
N ARG A 297 3.44 -8.27 15.32
CA ARG A 297 3.07 -6.98 15.90
C ARG A 297 1.56 -6.81 15.95
N GLN A 298 0.88 -7.14 14.85
CA GLN A 298 -0.57 -7.01 14.75
C GLN A 298 -1.28 -7.95 15.74
N LEU A 299 -0.87 -9.21 15.82
CA LEU A 299 -1.42 -10.20 16.74
C LEU A 299 -1.18 -9.83 18.23
N GLN A 300 0.01 -9.33 18.56
CA GLN A 300 0.29 -8.80 19.90
C GLN A 300 -0.59 -7.60 20.23
N ASN A 301 -0.78 -6.68 19.28
CA ASN A 301 -1.66 -5.53 19.46
C ASN A 301 -3.13 -5.95 19.65
N PHE A 302 -3.52 -7.10 19.10
CA PHE A 302 -4.85 -7.70 19.34
C PHE A 302 -4.99 -8.33 20.74
N GLY A 303 -3.88 -8.59 21.45
CA GLY A 303 -3.86 -9.21 22.78
C GLY A 303 -3.50 -10.69 22.78
N MET A 304 -3.07 -11.25 21.64
CA MET A 304 -2.69 -12.65 21.53
C MET A 304 -1.27 -12.92 22.00
N GLN A 305 -1.00 -14.17 22.41
CA GLN A 305 0.34 -14.63 22.74
C GLN A 305 1.08 -15.06 21.47
N VAL A 306 2.21 -14.42 21.19
CA VAL A 306 2.98 -14.67 19.96
C VAL A 306 4.39 -15.10 20.32
N VAL A 307 4.82 -16.22 19.76
CA VAL A 307 6.21 -16.68 19.78
C VAL A 307 6.76 -16.60 18.38
N MET A 308 7.90 -15.92 18.20
CA MET A 308 8.57 -15.80 16.92
C MET A 308 9.84 -16.63 16.89
N LEU A 309 10.01 -17.40 15.81
CA LEU A 309 11.19 -18.22 15.55
C LEU A 309 11.92 -17.66 14.32
N GLU A 310 13.19 -17.32 14.50
CA GLU A 310 14.09 -16.88 13.43
C GLU A 310 15.32 -17.80 13.35
N ALA A 311 15.66 -18.21 12.16
CA ALA A 311 16.77 -19.12 11.92
C ALA A 311 18.13 -18.40 11.79
N SER A 312 18.10 -17.12 11.39
CA SER A 312 19.28 -16.27 11.29
C SER A 312 19.64 -15.63 12.63
N GLU A 313 20.89 -15.20 12.79
CA GLU A 313 21.35 -14.40 13.95
C GLU A 313 20.75 -12.98 13.98
N ARG A 314 20.09 -12.56 12.92
CA ARG A 314 19.45 -11.24 12.77
C ARG A 314 17.99 -11.34 12.31
N ILE A 315 17.19 -10.37 12.68
CA ILE A 315 15.85 -10.16 12.14
C ILE A 315 15.90 -9.36 10.81
N GLY A 316 14.75 -9.22 10.15
CA GLY A 316 14.56 -8.42 8.92
C GLY A 316 14.55 -9.25 7.64
N GLY A 317 15.13 -10.46 7.64
CA GLY A 317 15.19 -11.33 6.46
C GLY A 317 15.88 -10.65 5.29
N ARG A 318 15.17 -10.46 4.17
CA ARG A 318 15.66 -9.77 2.95
C ARG A 318 15.64 -8.23 3.04
N VAL A 319 15.32 -7.67 4.20
CA VAL A 319 15.60 -6.28 4.58
C VAL A 319 16.78 -6.30 5.53
N TRP A 320 17.89 -5.70 5.12
CA TRP A 320 19.14 -5.73 5.87
C TRP A 320 19.94 -4.48 5.61
N ASP A 321 20.16 -3.67 6.63
CA ASP A 321 20.94 -2.46 6.59
C ASP A 321 22.39 -2.72 6.99
N ASP A 322 23.31 -2.24 6.17
CA ASP A 322 24.75 -2.25 6.44
C ASP A 322 25.24 -0.83 6.76
N THR A 323 25.97 -0.68 7.85
CA THR A 323 26.54 0.61 8.30
C THR A 323 28.07 0.62 8.29
N SER A 324 28.70 -0.41 7.73
CA SER A 324 30.17 -0.54 7.70
C SER A 324 30.86 0.48 6.77
N LEU A 325 30.12 1.07 5.83
CA LEU A 325 30.65 2.00 4.83
C LEU A 325 30.62 3.45 5.36
N GLY A 326 31.54 3.78 6.25
CA GLY A 326 31.73 5.15 6.75
C GLY A 326 30.51 5.73 7.48
N GLY A 327 29.64 4.88 8.04
CA GLY A 327 28.42 5.27 8.74
C GLY A 327 27.29 5.74 7.80
N VAL A 328 27.37 5.47 6.49
CA VAL A 328 26.21 5.50 5.59
C VAL A 328 25.47 4.18 5.75
N THR A 329 24.16 4.27 5.84
CA THR A 329 23.32 3.07 5.83
C THR A 329 23.04 2.65 4.39
N VAL A 330 23.51 1.48 4.01
CA VAL A 330 23.28 0.90 2.68
C VAL A 330 22.48 -0.40 2.81
N GLY A 331 21.36 -0.50 2.13
CA GLY A 331 20.56 -1.71 2.15
C GLY A 331 21.23 -2.85 1.35
N ARG A 332 21.63 -3.92 2.03
CA ARG A 332 22.06 -5.16 1.35
C ARG A 332 20.92 -5.85 0.63
N GLY A 333 19.69 -5.71 1.14
CA GLY A 333 18.44 -6.21 0.55
C GLY A 333 17.58 -5.09 -0.04
N ALA A 334 16.27 -5.12 0.25
CA ALA A 334 15.32 -4.10 -0.17
C ALA A 334 15.69 -2.74 0.43
N GLN A 335 15.64 -1.69 -0.39
CA GLN A 335 16.11 -0.35 -0.01
C GLN A 335 15.23 0.77 -0.55
N ILE A 336 14.66 0.60 -1.75
CA ILE A 336 13.85 1.61 -2.42
C ILE A 336 12.37 1.28 -2.24
N VAL A 337 11.58 2.29 -1.87
CA VAL A 337 10.12 2.18 -1.75
C VAL A 337 9.50 2.60 -3.08
N ASN A 338 8.96 1.64 -3.81
CA ASN A 338 8.30 1.89 -5.09
C ASN A 338 6.84 2.30 -4.87
N GLY A 339 6.56 3.60 -5.07
CA GLY A 339 5.24 4.16 -4.85
C GLY A 339 4.93 4.36 -3.35
N CYS A 340 4.83 5.61 -2.93
CA CYS A 340 4.61 5.95 -1.52
C CYS A 340 3.12 6.07 -1.16
N VAL A 341 2.22 6.26 -2.14
CA VAL A 341 0.79 6.43 -1.88
C VAL A 341 0.19 5.14 -1.32
N ASN A 342 -0.40 5.25 -0.13
CA ASN A 342 -0.99 4.13 0.62
C ASN A 342 -0.04 2.95 0.88
N ASN A 343 1.27 3.21 0.86
CA ASN A 343 2.27 2.20 1.12
C ASN A 343 2.46 2.05 2.65
N PRO A 344 2.38 0.84 3.22
CA PRO A 344 2.59 0.62 4.65
C PRO A 344 3.99 1.04 5.13
N ILE A 345 5.00 1.04 4.26
CA ILE A 345 6.34 1.54 4.61
C ILE A 345 6.31 3.07 4.81
N ALA A 346 5.59 3.79 3.93
CA ALA A 346 5.38 5.23 4.10
C ALA A 346 4.56 5.54 5.36
N LEU A 347 3.58 4.69 5.70
CA LEU A 347 2.84 4.79 6.97
C LEU A 347 3.78 4.67 8.17
N MET A 348 4.63 3.66 8.21
CA MET A 348 5.58 3.47 9.31
C MET A 348 6.60 4.61 9.39
N SER A 349 7.07 5.13 8.25
CA SER A 349 7.96 6.29 8.20
C SER A 349 7.31 7.53 8.81
N GLU A 350 6.03 7.77 8.50
CA GLU A 350 5.25 8.86 9.10
C GLU A 350 5.05 8.65 10.62
N GLN A 351 4.71 7.43 11.04
CA GLN A 351 4.53 7.09 12.47
C GLN A 351 5.81 7.30 13.28
N LEU A 352 6.97 7.00 12.70
CA LEU A 352 8.30 7.15 13.31
C LEU A 352 8.93 8.52 13.07
N SER A 353 8.28 9.39 12.27
CA SER A 353 8.84 10.68 11.84
C SER A 353 10.19 10.52 11.11
N ILE A 354 10.32 9.47 10.28
CA ILE A 354 11.47 9.23 9.43
C ILE A 354 11.24 9.95 8.09
N ASN A 355 12.19 10.80 7.70
CA ASN A 355 12.14 11.45 6.39
C ASN A 355 12.51 10.46 5.29
N MET A 356 11.66 10.38 4.26
CA MET A 356 11.96 9.64 3.04
C MET A 356 12.55 10.59 2.00
N HIS A 357 13.67 10.20 1.41
CA HIS A 357 14.25 10.92 0.28
C HIS A 357 13.53 10.51 -1.01
N LYS A 358 12.97 11.49 -1.72
CA LYS A 358 12.40 11.25 -3.05
C LYS A 358 13.56 11.21 -4.04
N LEU A 359 13.76 10.08 -4.72
CA LEU A 359 14.73 9.97 -5.79
C LEU A 359 14.39 10.95 -6.92
N GLY A 360 15.42 11.63 -7.42
CA GLY A 360 15.31 12.51 -8.57
C GLY A 360 14.91 11.75 -9.83
N GLU A 361 14.32 12.46 -10.78
CA GLU A 361 13.88 11.88 -12.06
C GLU A 361 15.04 11.81 -13.08
N ARG A 362 16.14 12.52 -12.80
CA ARG A 362 17.28 12.58 -13.70
C ARG A 362 18.15 11.34 -13.58
N CYS A 363 18.33 10.65 -14.69
CA CYS A 363 19.26 9.53 -14.86
C CYS A 363 20.07 9.74 -16.13
N ASP A 364 21.29 10.21 -16.01
CA ASP A 364 22.17 10.32 -17.17
C ASP A 364 22.73 8.94 -17.53
N LEU A 365 22.66 8.55 -18.80
CA LEU A 365 23.20 7.30 -19.31
C LEU A 365 24.60 7.52 -19.90
N PHE A 366 25.56 6.80 -19.39
CA PHE A 366 26.95 6.87 -19.85
C PHE A 366 27.33 5.64 -20.68
N GLN A 367 27.96 5.90 -21.81
CA GLN A 367 28.53 4.89 -22.70
C GLN A 367 29.92 4.46 -22.22
N GLU A 368 30.40 3.35 -22.76
CA GLU A 368 31.81 2.97 -22.67
C GLU A 368 32.70 4.17 -23.07
N GLY A 369 33.72 4.44 -22.26
CA GLY A 369 34.57 5.61 -22.43
C GLY A 369 34.02 6.90 -21.80
N GLY A 370 32.91 6.84 -21.06
CA GLY A 370 32.42 7.89 -20.16
C GLY A 370 31.66 9.05 -20.83
N SER A 371 31.36 8.97 -22.13
CA SER A 371 30.52 9.98 -22.79
C SER A 371 29.05 9.81 -22.37
N ALA A 372 28.38 10.91 -22.04
CA ALA A 372 26.96 10.91 -21.80
C ALA A 372 26.18 10.64 -23.08
N THR A 373 25.13 9.84 -23.01
CA THR A 373 24.18 9.66 -24.11
C THR A 373 23.33 10.91 -24.27
N ASP A 374 23.05 11.29 -25.51
CA ASP A 374 22.12 12.38 -25.79
C ASP A 374 20.74 12.05 -25.15
N PRO A 375 20.21 12.92 -24.28
CA PRO A 375 18.90 12.71 -23.66
C PRO A 375 17.75 12.53 -24.68
N ALA A 376 17.90 13.04 -25.90
CA ALA A 376 16.92 12.85 -26.96
C ALA A 376 16.90 11.40 -27.47
N ILE A 377 18.07 10.75 -27.54
CA ILE A 377 18.19 9.31 -27.87
C ILE A 377 17.58 8.46 -26.76
N ASP A 378 17.92 8.74 -25.51
CA ASP A 378 17.39 8.01 -24.36
C ASP A 378 15.86 8.10 -24.33
N LYS A 379 15.30 9.30 -24.39
CA LYS A 379 13.85 9.54 -24.41
C LYS A 379 13.14 8.85 -25.59
N ARG A 380 13.79 8.82 -26.77
CA ARG A 380 13.24 8.13 -27.93
C ARG A 380 13.22 6.63 -27.73
N MET A 381 14.28 6.06 -27.16
CA MET A 381 14.35 4.61 -26.88
C MET A 381 13.45 4.20 -25.74
N ASP A 382 13.28 5.03 -24.72
CA ASP A 382 12.27 4.84 -23.67
C ASP A 382 10.85 4.82 -24.26
N PHE A 383 10.54 5.71 -25.20
CA PHE A 383 9.26 5.68 -25.92
C PHE A 383 9.03 4.36 -26.66
N HIS A 384 10.03 3.88 -27.43
CA HIS A 384 9.91 2.61 -28.14
C HIS A 384 9.82 1.40 -27.17
N PHE A 385 10.58 1.44 -26.10
CA PHE A 385 10.50 0.45 -25.04
C PHE A 385 9.09 0.36 -24.44
N ASN A 386 8.48 1.49 -24.07
CA ASN A 386 7.12 1.53 -23.54
C ASN A 386 6.09 1.06 -24.58
N ALA A 387 6.23 1.46 -25.85
CA ALA A 387 5.36 0.98 -26.92
C ALA A 387 5.41 -0.55 -27.10
N ILE A 388 6.58 -1.16 -27.01
CA ILE A 388 6.73 -2.63 -27.04
C ILE A 388 6.00 -3.26 -25.85
N LEU A 389 6.13 -2.68 -24.64
CA LEU A 389 5.45 -3.19 -23.45
C LEU A 389 3.92 -3.07 -23.57
N ASP A 390 3.41 -2.00 -24.17
CA ASP A 390 1.97 -1.82 -24.42
C ASP A 390 1.43 -2.92 -25.34
N VAL A 391 2.12 -3.21 -26.44
CA VAL A 391 1.74 -4.31 -27.36
C VAL A 391 1.75 -5.66 -26.64
N VAL A 392 2.76 -5.93 -25.83
CA VAL A 392 2.85 -7.16 -25.02
C VAL A 392 1.73 -7.21 -23.98
N SER A 393 1.38 -6.08 -23.39
CA SER A 393 0.27 -5.98 -22.43
C SER A 393 -1.09 -6.28 -23.07
N GLU A 394 -1.35 -5.75 -24.26
CA GLU A 394 -2.56 -6.05 -25.03
C GLU A 394 -2.63 -7.52 -25.46
N TRP A 395 -1.51 -8.07 -25.98
CA TRP A 395 -1.44 -9.49 -26.29
C TRP A 395 -1.78 -10.37 -25.08
N ARG A 396 -1.31 -10.02 -23.88
CA ARG A 396 -1.62 -10.76 -22.64
C ARG A 396 -3.09 -10.73 -22.26
N LYS A 397 -3.84 -9.72 -22.69
CA LYS A 397 -5.30 -9.61 -22.45
C LYS A 397 -6.10 -10.55 -23.36
N ASP A 398 -5.57 -10.89 -24.52
CA ASP A 398 -6.21 -11.81 -25.47
C ASP A 398 -6.07 -13.26 -25.01
N LYS A 399 -7.14 -13.75 -24.36
CA LYS A 399 -7.22 -15.12 -23.84
C LYS A 399 -7.44 -16.19 -24.93
N SER A 400 -7.61 -15.79 -26.17
CA SER A 400 -7.81 -16.73 -27.31
C SER A 400 -6.51 -17.39 -27.76
N GLN A 401 -5.36 -16.81 -27.43
CA GLN A 401 -4.05 -17.34 -27.75
C GLN A 401 -3.54 -18.22 -26.61
N ASN A 402 -3.66 -19.52 -26.79
CA ASN A 402 -3.33 -20.55 -25.78
C ASN A 402 -1.83 -20.87 -25.63
N GLN A 403 -0.93 -20.02 -26.10
CA GLN A 403 0.51 -20.25 -25.95
C GLN A 403 1.08 -19.33 -24.87
N ASP A 404 1.47 -19.93 -23.76
CA ASP A 404 2.23 -19.26 -22.73
C ASP A 404 3.69 -19.14 -23.18
N THR A 405 4.12 -17.91 -23.44
CA THR A 405 5.47 -17.57 -23.96
C THR A 405 6.23 -16.77 -22.90
N PRO A 406 7.53 -17.04 -22.68
CA PRO A 406 8.35 -16.19 -21.79
C PRO A 406 8.29 -14.73 -22.19
N LEU A 407 8.18 -13.84 -21.19
CA LEU A 407 8.04 -12.39 -21.43
C LEU A 407 9.18 -11.86 -22.31
N GLY A 408 10.42 -12.26 -22.06
CA GLY A 408 11.57 -11.83 -22.85
C GLY A 408 11.50 -12.28 -24.32
N GLU A 409 11.03 -13.50 -24.59
CA GLU A 409 10.82 -13.99 -25.95
C GLU A 409 9.73 -13.21 -26.68
N LYS A 410 8.61 -12.93 -25.99
CA LYS A 410 7.51 -12.15 -26.57
C LYS A 410 7.91 -10.70 -26.84
N ILE A 411 8.67 -10.09 -25.96
CA ILE A 411 9.25 -8.75 -26.18
C ILE A 411 10.15 -8.77 -27.44
N GLN A 412 11.03 -9.77 -27.58
CA GLN A 412 11.90 -9.90 -28.74
C GLN A 412 11.14 -10.16 -30.05
N GLU A 413 10.06 -10.94 -29.99
CA GLU A 413 9.15 -11.17 -31.12
C GLU A 413 8.50 -9.85 -31.55
N VAL A 414 7.86 -9.14 -30.62
CA VAL A 414 7.21 -7.85 -30.87
C VAL A 414 8.20 -6.82 -31.42
N TYR A 415 9.39 -6.76 -30.85
CA TYR A 415 10.46 -5.89 -31.30
C TYR A 415 10.89 -6.18 -32.75
N LYS A 416 11.12 -7.45 -33.10
CA LYS A 416 11.46 -7.86 -34.48
C LYS A 416 10.34 -7.55 -35.46
N THR A 417 9.11 -7.81 -35.08
CA THR A 417 7.93 -7.48 -35.91
C THR A 417 7.83 -5.99 -36.16
N PHE A 418 8.01 -5.20 -35.10
CA PHE A 418 8.02 -3.72 -35.21
C PHE A 418 9.10 -3.23 -36.20
N LEU A 419 10.33 -3.73 -36.12
CA LEU A 419 11.40 -3.33 -37.07
C LEU A 419 11.07 -3.72 -38.50
N GLN A 420 10.47 -4.89 -38.71
CA GLN A 420 10.10 -5.36 -40.06
C GLN A 420 8.95 -4.55 -40.67
N GLU A 421 7.93 -4.27 -39.88
CA GLU A 421 6.73 -3.58 -40.37
C GLU A 421 6.94 -2.07 -40.52
N SER A 422 7.67 -1.44 -39.60
CA SER A 422 7.93 0.00 -39.64
C SER A 422 9.05 0.42 -40.56
N GLY A 423 9.94 -0.50 -40.93
CA GLY A 423 11.16 -0.18 -41.68
C GLY A 423 12.16 0.70 -40.91
N VAL A 424 11.95 0.91 -39.62
CA VAL A 424 12.84 1.69 -38.76
C VAL A 424 14.16 0.95 -38.59
N GLN A 425 15.26 1.67 -38.72
CA GLN A 425 16.60 1.16 -38.41
C GLN A 425 17.16 1.97 -37.24
N PHE A 426 17.52 1.29 -36.17
CA PHE A 426 18.21 1.92 -35.06
C PHE A 426 19.72 1.93 -35.28
N SER A 427 20.38 3.00 -34.85
CA SER A 427 21.82 3.05 -34.77
C SER A 427 22.32 2.09 -33.70
N GLN A 428 23.61 1.75 -33.73
CA GLN A 428 24.22 0.86 -32.72
C GLN A 428 24.07 1.40 -31.29
N LEU A 429 24.09 2.73 -31.12
CA LEU A 429 23.87 3.35 -29.81
C LEU A 429 22.41 3.22 -29.36
N GLU A 430 21.45 3.49 -30.23
CA GLU A 430 20.03 3.34 -29.94
C GLU A 430 19.68 1.91 -29.55
N GLU A 431 20.24 0.94 -30.25
CA GLU A 431 20.09 -0.46 -29.90
C GLU A 431 20.62 -0.77 -28.50
N LYS A 432 21.82 -0.27 -28.13
CA LYS A 432 22.38 -0.43 -26.80
C LYS A 432 21.52 0.24 -25.71
N VAL A 433 20.96 1.43 -25.97
CA VAL A 433 20.06 2.11 -25.04
C VAL A 433 18.77 1.33 -24.86
N LEU A 434 18.18 0.81 -25.94
CA LEU A 434 17.00 -0.05 -25.84
C LEU A 434 17.30 -1.33 -25.02
N GLN A 435 18.44 -1.97 -25.24
CA GLN A 435 18.87 -3.13 -24.47
C GLN A 435 19.11 -2.78 -22.99
N PHE A 436 19.56 -1.58 -22.68
CA PHE A 436 19.65 -1.10 -21.30
C PHE A 436 18.26 -1.04 -20.65
N HIS A 437 17.26 -0.44 -21.30
CA HIS A 437 15.88 -0.41 -20.79
C HIS A 437 15.30 -1.82 -20.62
N LEU A 438 15.53 -2.70 -21.58
CA LEU A 438 15.09 -4.09 -21.51
C LEU A 438 15.76 -4.86 -20.37
N SER A 439 17.05 -4.62 -20.09
CA SER A 439 17.76 -5.28 -19.00
C SER A 439 17.22 -4.94 -17.61
N ASN A 440 16.57 -3.79 -17.47
CA ASN A 440 15.92 -3.38 -16.22
C ASN A 440 14.65 -4.20 -15.92
N LEU A 441 14.11 -4.97 -16.88
CA LEU A 441 12.98 -5.88 -16.70
C LEU A 441 13.39 -7.32 -16.35
N GLU A 442 14.63 -7.70 -16.55
CA GLU A 442 15.05 -9.11 -16.46
C GLU A 442 15.74 -9.43 -15.14
N TYR A 443 15.18 -10.43 -14.42
CA TYR A 443 15.73 -10.96 -13.18
C TYR A 443 15.51 -12.48 -13.08
N ALA A 444 16.54 -13.33 -12.79
CA ALA A 444 16.37 -14.79 -12.72
C ALA A 444 17.42 -15.62 -11.95
N TYR A 445 16.99 -16.68 -11.31
CA TYR A 445 17.31 -18.11 -11.00
C TYR A 445 18.57 -18.59 -10.22
N HIS A 446 18.50 -19.51 -9.34
CA HIS A 446 18.45 -20.94 -8.91
C HIS A 446 19.24 -21.22 -7.61
N SER A 447 19.15 -22.26 -6.91
CA SER A 447 18.53 -23.26 -6.02
C SER A 447 19.50 -24.04 -5.06
N TYR A 448 19.01 -24.60 -3.93
CA TYR A 448 19.02 -25.90 -3.18
C TYR A 448 19.27 -25.89 -1.64
N PRO A 449 19.07 -27.01 -0.80
CA PRO A 449 18.11 -27.13 0.29
C PRO A 449 18.63 -27.35 1.76
N VAL A 450 17.86 -27.56 2.81
CA VAL A 450 17.13 -28.51 3.71
C VAL A 450 17.07 -28.13 5.20
N SER A 451 15.95 -28.27 5.93
CA SER A 451 15.75 -28.82 7.30
C SER A 451 14.30 -28.78 7.90
N LEU A 452 14.04 -29.34 9.09
CA LEU A 452 12.76 -29.91 9.56
C LEU A 452 12.19 -29.31 10.86
N VAL A 453 10.85 -29.13 10.97
CA VAL A 453 10.13 -28.77 12.24
C VAL A 453 8.76 -29.47 12.36
N THR A 454 8.35 -29.88 13.58
CA THR A 454 7.03 -30.47 13.91
C THR A 454 6.40 -29.75 15.10
N VAL A 455 5.05 -29.53 15.08
CA VAL A 455 4.27 -28.88 16.17
C VAL A 455 2.83 -29.41 16.23
N ASP A 456 2.28 -29.59 17.43
CA ASP A 456 0.88 -29.98 17.74
C ASP A 456 0.15 -28.87 18.54
N GLU A 457 -1.16 -28.66 18.23
CA GLU A 457 -2.14 -27.78 18.94
C GLU A 457 -1.90 -26.27 18.99
N VAL A 458 -1.08 -25.68 18.13
CA VAL A 458 -0.84 -24.23 18.05
C VAL A 458 -1.13 -23.73 16.64
N THR A 459 -1.64 -22.51 16.53
CA THR A 459 -1.72 -21.84 15.21
C THR A 459 -0.32 -21.44 14.75
N VAL A 460 0.06 -21.85 13.55
CA VAL A 460 1.39 -21.60 12.99
C VAL A 460 1.27 -20.67 11.78
N LEU A 461 2.05 -19.61 11.77
CA LEU A 461 2.21 -18.72 10.60
C LEU A 461 3.61 -18.91 10.01
N VAL A 462 3.67 -19.42 8.78
CA VAL A 462 4.90 -19.66 8.03
C VAL A 462 5.16 -18.45 7.11
N THR A 463 6.30 -17.79 7.30
CA THR A 463 6.67 -16.58 6.52
C THR A 463 8.05 -16.71 5.84
N VAL A 464 8.51 -17.92 5.65
CA VAL A 464 9.82 -18.21 5.05
C VAL A 464 9.85 -17.90 3.54
N PRO A 465 11.03 -17.62 2.96
CA PRO A 465 11.18 -17.44 1.52
C PRO A 465 10.70 -18.64 0.71
N LEU A 466 10.21 -18.37 -0.51
CA LEU A 466 9.68 -19.38 -1.43
C LEU A 466 10.64 -20.57 -1.66
N THR A 467 11.93 -20.32 -1.81
CA THR A 467 12.98 -21.35 -2.00
C THR A 467 12.99 -22.38 -0.89
N LEU A 468 12.75 -21.97 0.36
CA LEU A 468 12.74 -22.89 1.49
C LEU A 468 11.51 -23.82 1.47
N LEU A 469 10.36 -23.35 0.94
CA LEU A 469 9.20 -24.18 0.67
C LEU A 469 9.42 -25.12 -0.52
N GLN A 470 9.98 -24.63 -1.62
CA GLN A 470 10.30 -25.43 -2.81
C GLN A 470 11.26 -26.57 -2.52
N LYS A 471 12.22 -26.32 -1.64
CA LYS A 471 13.24 -27.27 -1.25
C LYS A 471 12.82 -28.18 -0.09
N ASN A 472 11.57 -28.04 0.33
CA ASN A 472 11.01 -28.82 1.44
C ASN A 472 11.89 -28.78 2.71
N ILE A 473 12.42 -27.57 3.00
CA ILE A 473 13.25 -27.31 4.18
C ILE A 473 12.41 -27.45 5.45
N ILE A 474 11.17 -26.91 5.41
CA ILE A 474 10.17 -27.18 6.43
C ILE A 474 9.34 -28.38 5.96
N LYS A 475 9.37 -29.46 6.73
CA LYS A 475 8.58 -30.65 6.43
C LYS A 475 7.26 -30.62 7.20
N PHE A 476 6.18 -30.73 6.45
CA PHE A 476 4.83 -30.75 6.99
C PHE A 476 4.35 -32.18 7.17
N LYS A 477 3.69 -32.47 8.32
CA LYS A 477 2.99 -33.73 8.58
C LYS A 477 1.58 -33.44 9.07
N PRO A 478 0.53 -33.82 8.33
CA PRO A 478 0.59 -34.40 6.96
C PRO A 478 1.25 -33.46 5.95
N PRO A 479 1.65 -33.96 4.76
CA PRO A 479 2.19 -33.12 3.69
C PRO A 479 1.22 -32.03 3.27
N LEU A 480 1.76 -30.92 2.73
CA LEU A 480 0.94 -29.87 2.16
C LEU A 480 0.06 -30.41 1.02
N PRO A 481 -1.14 -29.85 0.81
CA PRO A 481 -2.01 -30.24 -0.30
C PRO A 481 -1.29 -30.17 -1.65
N GLU A 482 -1.53 -31.15 -2.53
CA GLU A 482 -0.85 -31.22 -3.84
C GLU A 482 -1.03 -29.94 -4.66
N ARG A 483 -2.22 -29.32 -4.60
CA ARG A 483 -2.51 -28.03 -5.27
C ARG A 483 -1.55 -26.93 -4.80
N LYS A 484 -1.30 -26.86 -3.49
CA LYS A 484 -0.36 -25.90 -2.90
C LYS A 484 1.08 -26.20 -3.28
N LEU A 485 1.50 -27.47 -3.28
CA LEU A 485 2.84 -27.86 -3.75
C LEU A 485 3.06 -27.49 -5.22
N LYS A 486 2.09 -27.73 -6.10
CA LYS A 486 2.15 -27.30 -7.50
C LYS A 486 2.30 -25.79 -7.63
N ALA A 487 1.54 -25.01 -6.86
CA ALA A 487 1.64 -23.55 -6.84
C ALA A 487 3.02 -23.08 -6.36
N ILE A 488 3.57 -23.67 -5.30
CA ILE A 488 4.93 -23.37 -4.81
C ILE A 488 5.98 -23.59 -5.90
N HIS A 489 5.84 -24.65 -6.70
CA HIS A 489 6.81 -24.97 -7.78
C HIS A 489 6.56 -24.20 -9.08
N SER A 490 5.38 -23.63 -9.29
CA SER A 490 5.05 -22.79 -10.46
C SER A 490 5.63 -21.38 -10.39
N LEU A 491 6.04 -20.94 -9.20
CA LEU A 491 6.79 -19.70 -9.03
C LEU A 491 8.31 -19.94 -9.16
N GLY A 492 9.02 -18.89 -9.55
CA GLY A 492 10.48 -18.87 -9.62
C GLY A 492 11.11 -18.05 -8.49
N ALA A 493 12.38 -18.24 -8.26
CA ALA A 493 13.21 -17.51 -7.34
C ALA A 493 14.18 -16.61 -8.10
N GLY A 494 13.98 -15.29 -8.08
CA GLY A 494 14.85 -14.31 -8.72
C GLY A 494 16.00 -13.89 -7.81
N LEU A 495 17.06 -13.41 -8.45
CA LEU A 495 18.27 -12.94 -7.79
C LEU A 495 18.62 -11.52 -8.23
N ILE A 496 19.06 -10.72 -7.30
CA ILE A 496 19.82 -9.46 -7.49
C ILE A 496 20.96 -9.50 -6.49
N GLU A 497 22.16 -9.24 -6.96
CA GLU A 497 23.29 -8.99 -6.09
C GLU A 497 23.71 -7.52 -6.18
N LYS A 498 24.31 -7.01 -5.13
CA LYS A 498 24.76 -5.63 -5.02
C LYS A 498 26.25 -5.56 -4.72
N VAL A 499 26.89 -4.53 -5.25
CA VAL A 499 28.20 -4.10 -4.83
C VAL A 499 28.13 -2.66 -4.34
N ALA A 500 28.62 -2.39 -3.15
CA ALA A 500 28.71 -1.04 -2.60
C ALA A 500 30.16 -0.72 -2.27
N LEU A 501 30.61 0.46 -2.69
CA LEU A 501 32.00 0.91 -2.61
C LEU A 501 32.06 2.25 -1.88
N GLN A 502 32.87 2.34 -0.85
CA GLN A 502 33.18 3.60 -0.15
C GLN A 502 34.47 4.16 -0.67
N PHE A 503 34.48 5.43 -1.02
CA PHE A 503 35.64 6.14 -1.54
C PHE A 503 36.16 7.19 -0.56
N PRO A 504 37.43 7.63 -0.68
CA PRO A 504 37.98 8.70 0.15
C PRO A 504 37.38 10.08 -0.15
N PHE A 505 36.87 10.29 -1.39
CA PHE A 505 36.19 11.52 -1.81
C PHE A 505 35.22 11.22 -2.97
N ARG A 506 34.31 12.16 -3.25
CA ARG A 506 33.25 12.08 -4.25
C ARG A 506 33.78 12.52 -5.64
N PHE A 507 34.41 11.63 -6.37
CA PHE A 507 34.96 11.92 -7.71
C PHE A 507 33.85 12.12 -8.76
N TRP A 508 32.63 11.64 -8.53
CA TRP A 508 31.51 11.68 -9.50
C TRP A 508 30.72 13.00 -9.52
N ASP A 509 30.85 13.86 -8.50
CA ASP A 509 30.02 15.06 -8.32
C ASP A 509 30.03 16.01 -9.53
N GLY A 510 31.18 16.21 -10.13
CA GLY A 510 31.33 17.08 -11.29
C GLY A 510 30.56 16.59 -12.53
N LYS A 511 30.40 15.28 -12.66
CA LYS A 511 29.75 14.64 -13.82
C LYS A 511 28.25 14.45 -13.62
N ILE A 512 27.82 13.95 -12.48
CA ILE A 512 26.41 13.68 -12.23
C ILE A 512 25.62 14.88 -11.69
N GLN A 513 26.33 15.93 -11.22
CA GLN A 513 25.75 17.22 -10.83
C GLN A 513 24.53 17.11 -9.90
N GLY A 514 24.67 16.31 -8.83
CA GLY A 514 23.65 16.13 -7.81
C GLY A 514 22.50 15.20 -8.18
N ALA A 515 22.61 14.42 -9.28
CA ALA A 515 21.67 13.32 -9.54
C ALA A 515 21.86 12.20 -8.50
N ASP A 516 20.77 11.54 -8.11
CA ASP A 516 20.82 10.47 -7.11
C ASP A 516 21.39 9.16 -7.68
N TYR A 517 21.38 9.00 -9.00
CA TYR A 517 21.87 7.82 -9.68
C TYR A 517 22.20 8.12 -11.15
N PHE A 518 22.96 7.22 -11.77
CA PHE A 518 23.29 7.29 -13.20
C PHE A 518 23.37 5.88 -13.81
N GLY A 519 23.10 5.79 -15.11
CA GLY A 519 23.10 4.55 -15.85
C GLY A 519 24.45 4.27 -16.56
N HIS A 520 24.81 3.02 -16.64
CA HIS A 520 25.92 2.51 -17.45
C HIS A 520 25.38 1.61 -18.57
N ILE A 521 25.56 2.02 -19.81
CA ILE A 521 25.19 1.23 -20.96
C ILE A 521 26.25 0.15 -21.17
N PRO A 522 25.90 -1.15 -21.08
CA PRO A 522 26.88 -2.22 -21.23
C PRO A 522 27.52 -2.20 -22.62
N PRO A 523 28.84 -2.47 -22.73
CA PRO A 523 29.55 -2.41 -24.00
C PRO A 523 29.08 -3.48 -24.98
N SER A 524 28.62 -4.62 -24.51
CA SER A 524 28.19 -5.77 -25.30
C SER A 524 27.06 -6.53 -24.63
N PRO A 525 26.24 -7.30 -25.39
CA PRO A 525 25.09 -8.03 -24.83
C PRO A 525 25.44 -9.02 -23.73
N ASP A 526 26.62 -9.63 -23.74
CA ASP A 526 27.10 -10.56 -22.72
C ASP A 526 27.43 -9.88 -21.37
N LYS A 527 27.51 -8.53 -21.35
CA LYS A 527 27.67 -7.72 -20.13
C LYS A 527 26.35 -7.15 -19.62
N ARG A 528 25.26 -7.49 -20.24
CA ARG A 528 23.93 -7.06 -19.84
C ARG A 528 23.63 -7.47 -18.39
N GLY A 529 23.11 -6.53 -17.59
CA GLY A 529 22.85 -6.75 -16.17
C GLY A 529 24.05 -6.58 -15.23
N MET A 530 25.25 -6.27 -15.76
CA MET A 530 26.45 -6.03 -14.98
C MET A 530 26.63 -4.52 -14.73
N PHE A 531 26.41 -4.08 -13.49
CA PHE A 531 26.60 -2.69 -13.06
C PHE A 531 25.83 -1.67 -13.93
N GLY A 532 24.59 -1.97 -14.29
CA GLY A 532 23.79 -1.12 -15.19
C GLY A 532 23.37 0.22 -14.58
N VAL A 533 23.25 0.30 -13.27
CA VAL A 533 22.86 1.54 -12.56
C VAL A 533 23.73 1.70 -11.33
N PHE A 534 24.21 2.92 -11.09
CA PHE A 534 24.94 3.32 -9.91
C PHE A 534 24.11 4.32 -9.10
N TYR A 535 23.92 4.06 -7.82
CA TYR A 535 23.22 4.92 -6.88
C TYR A 535 24.21 5.64 -5.98
N ASP A 536 24.07 6.94 -5.84
CA ASP A 536 24.73 7.73 -4.80
C ASP A 536 24.00 7.50 -3.47
N MET A 537 24.68 6.91 -2.50
CA MET A 537 24.03 6.52 -1.25
C MET A 537 23.93 7.67 -0.22
N ASP A 538 24.50 8.83 -0.52
CA ASP A 538 24.38 10.05 0.29
C ASP A 538 24.38 11.31 -0.60
N PRO A 539 23.39 11.48 -1.49
CA PRO A 539 23.41 12.53 -2.54
C PRO A 539 23.37 13.94 -1.97
N GLN A 540 22.85 14.14 -0.77
CA GLN A 540 22.80 15.43 -0.07
C GLN A 540 23.89 15.58 1.00
N GLY A 541 24.60 14.51 1.29
CA GLY A 541 25.62 14.43 2.32
C GLY A 541 27.05 14.67 1.80
N LYS A 542 28.00 14.44 2.68
CA LYS A 542 29.44 14.55 2.39
C LYS A 542 30.13 13.20 2.23
N ARG A 543 29.40 12.12 2.31
CA ARG A 543 29.95 10.77 2.31
C ARG A 543 30.03 10.22 0.91
N SER A 544 31.04 9.43 0.65
CA SER A 544 31.44 9.00 -0.70
C SER A 544 31.16 7.51 -0.89
N VAL A 545 29.88 7.14 -1.05
CA VAL A 545 29.48 5.74 -1.25
C VAL A 545 28.63 5.61 -2.52
N LEU A 546 29.09 4.77 -3.44
CA LEU A 546 28.31 4.32 -4.60
C LEU A 546 27.88 2.88 -4.41
N MET A 547 26.66 2.54 -4.86
CA MET A 547 26.15 1.18 -4.94
C MET A 547 25.70 0.87 -6.35
N SER A 548 26.03 -0.32 -6.84
CA SER A 548 25.52 -0.83 -8.11
C SER A 548 24.90 -2.21 -7.96
N VAL A 549 24.13 -2.61 -8.97
CA VAL A 549 23.39 -3.86 -8.99
C VAL A 549 23.89 -4.80 -10.09
N ILE A 550 23.80 -6.10 -9.82
CA ILE A 550 24.12 -7.18 -10.75
C ILE A 550 22.90 -8.06 -10.88
N THR A 551 22.44 -8.26 -12.11
CA THR A 551 21.15 -8.90 -12.40
C THR A 551 21.22 -9.83 -13.60
N GLY A 552 20.18 -10.63 -13.82
CA GLY A 552 19.97 -11.42 -15.03
C GLY A 552 21.15 -12.31 -15.42
N GLU A 553 21.54 -12.21 -16.67
CA GLU A 553 22.61 -13.05 -17.29
C GLU A 553 24.00 -12.79 -16.71
N ALA A 554 24.21 -11.67 -16.02
CA ALA A 554 25.49 -11.36 -15.37
C ALA A 554 25.72 -12.17 -14.08
N LEU A 555 24.68 -12.63 -13.42
CA LEU A 555 24.77 -13.33 -12.12
C LEU A 555 25.62 -14.62 -12.15
N PRO A 556 25.51 -15.51 -13.17
CA PRO A 556 26.36 -16.68 -13.27
C PRO A 556 27.86 -16.34 -13.30
N SER A 557 28.25 -15.23 -13.94
CA SER A 557 29.66 -14.85 -14.09
C SER A 557 30.31 -14.47 -12.76
N ILE A 558 29.55 -13.93 -11.79
CA ILE A 558 30.07 -13.54 -10.48
C ILE A 558 29.91 -14.62 -9.42
N ARG A 559 29.21 -15.73 -9.73
CA ARG A 559 28.84 -16.74 -8.75
C ARG A 559 30.04 -17.26 -7.94
N ASP A 560 31.12 -17.59 -8.63
CA ASP A 560 32.31 -18.24 -8.04
C ASP A 560 33.47 -17.25 -7.84
N MET A 561 33.27 -15.97 -8.12
CA MET A 561 34.24 -14.92 -7.87
C MET A 561 34.32 -14.54 -6.39
N GLU A 562 35.51 -14.18 -5.94
CA GLU A 562 35.69 -13.53 -4.64
C GLU A 562 35.10 -12.11 -4.66
N ASP A 563 34.69 -11.59 -3.51
CA ASP A 563 34.11 -10.25 -3.40
C ASP A 563 35.04 -9.17 -3.92
N LYS A 564 36.35 -9.36 -3.74
CA LYS A 564 37.39 -8.48 -4.27
C LYS A 564 37.36 -8.41 -5.79
N ASP A 565 37.25 -9.54 -6.46
CA ASP A 565 37.26 -9.61 -7.93
C ASP A 565 36.01 -8.92 -8.52
N VAL A 566 34.86 -9.05 -7.85
CA VAL A 566 33.63 -8.35 -8.23
C VAL A 566 33.79 -6.84 -8.03
N ALA A 567 34.36 -6.41 -6.91
CA ALA A 567 34.65 -5.00 -6.67
C ALA A 567 35.65 -4.44 -7.69
N ASP A 568 36.72 -5.18 -8.01
CA ASP A 568 37.72 -4.80 -9.02
C ASP A 568 37.09 -4.66 -10.42
N GLN A 569 36.13 -5.53 -10.78
CA GLN A 569 35.37 -5.39 -12.05
C GLN A 569 34.50 -4.11 -12.03
N CYS A 570 33.84 -3.82 -10.91
CA CYS A 570 33.07 -2.58 -10.75
C CYS A 570 33.98 -1.34 -10.88
N MET A 571 35.17 -1.41 -10.28
CA MET A 571 36.17 -0.34 -10.37
C MET A 571 36.67 -0.12 -11.80
N LYS A 572 36.81 -1.18 -12.61
CA LYS A 572 37.16 -1.01 -14.04
C LYS A 572 36.10 -0.21 -14.77
N VAL A 573 34.81 -0.53 -14.57
CA VAL A 573 33.71 0.24 -15.15
C VAL A 573 33.75 1.70 -14.69
N LEU A 574 33.93 1.96 -13.42
CA LEU A 574 33.99 3.33 -12.91
C LEU A 574 35.18 4.11 -13.50
N ARG A 575 36.36 3.50 -13.63
CA ARG A 575 37.52 4.15 -14.26
C ARG A 575 37.29 4.46 -15.74
N GLU A 576 36.54 3.63 -16.46
CA GLU A 576 36.14 3.91 -17.85
C GLU A 576 35.11 5.04 -17.93
N LEU A 577 34.16 5.07 -17.04
CA LEU A 577 33.13 6.12 -17.01
C LEU A 577 33.67 7.48 -16.61
N PHE A 578 34.72 7.53 -15.80
CA PHE A 578 35.33 8.74 -15.25
C PHE A 578 36.81 8.89 -15.67
N LYS A 579 37.15 8.50 -16.90
CA LYS A 579 38.54 8.49 -17.43
C LYS A 579 39.22 9.86 -17.48
N GLU A 580 38.41 10.95 -17.44
CA GLU A 580 38.92 12.32 -17.43
C GLU A 580 39.51 12.78 -16.09
N GLN A 581 39.43 11.93 -15.07
CA GLN A 581 39.92 12.22 -13.74
C GLN A 581 40.41 10.97 -13.01
N GLU A 582 41.13 11.16 -11.93
CA GLU A 582 41.56 10.03 -11.10
C GLU A 582 40.38 9.42 -10.34
N VAL A 583 40.16 8.12 -10.49
CA VAL A 583 39.22 7.34 -9.69
C VAL A 583 40.00 6.62 -8.60
N PRO A 584 39.83 7.00 -7.33
CA PRO A 584 40.60 6.41 -6.23
C PRO A 584 40.19 4.97 -5.95
N GLU A 585 41.06 4.21 -5.28
CA GLU A 585 40.68 2.89 -4.75
C GLU A 585 39.62 3.04 -3.66
N PRO A 586 38.66 2.12 -3.56
CA PRO A 586 37.70 2.12 -2.47
C PRO A 586 38.41 1.80 -1.15
N VAL A 587 38.07 2.56 -0.11
CA VAL A 587 38.57 2.32 1.24
C VAL A 587 37.89 1.17 1.95
N ASN A 588 36.67 0.88 1.55
CA ASN A 588 35.86 -0.26 2.01
C ASN A 588 34.80 -0.63 0.97
N TYR A 589 34.36 -1.88 1.01
CA TYR A 589 33.29 -2.36 0.11
C TYR A 589 32.60 -3.58 0.69
N PHE A 590 31.43 -3.91 0.15
CA PHE A 590 30.79 -5.22 0.29
C PHE A 590 30.17 -5.67 -1.03
N VAL A 591 30.04 -6.98 -1.19
CA VAL A 591 29.24 -7.64 -2.24
C VAL A 591 28.17 -8.50 -1.55
N THR A 592 26.94 -8.45 -2.03
CA THR A 592 25.90 -9.34 -1.50
C THR A 592 25.97 -10.72 -2.17
N ARG A 593 25.50 -11.73 -1.46
CA ARG A 593 25.47 -13.12 -1.91
C ARG A 593 24.16 -13.80 -1.53
N TRP A 594 23.03 -13.21 -1.94
CA TRP A 594 21.70 -13.74 -1.63
C TRP A 594 21.50 -15.16 -2.14
N SER A 595 22.15 -15.54 -3.25
CA SER A 595 22.17 -16.89 -3.80
C SER A 595 22.79 -17.93 -2.84
N ARG A 596 23.72 -17.51 -1.99
CA ARG A 596 24.43 -18.34 -1.00
C ARG A 596 23.89 -18.22 0.41
N ASP A 597 22.98 -17.25 0.67
CA ASP A 597 22.37 -17.08 1.98
C ASP A 597 21.57 -18.33 2.37
N MET A 598 21.89 -18.93 3.49
CA MET A 598 21.34 -20.23 3.90
C MET A 598 19.81 -20.18 4.05
N TRP A 599 19.26 -19.06 4.53
CA TRP A 599 17.87 -18.89 4.88
C TRP A 599 17.03 -18.11 3.89
N SER A 600 17.64 -17.65 2.80
CA SER A 600 16.97 -16.92 1.73
C SER A 600 17.10 -17.62 0.38
N GLN A 601 18.32 -17.75 -0.11
CA GLN A 601 18.71 -18.34 -1.39
C GLN A 601 17.99 -17.72 -2.60
N MET A 602 17.47 -16.51 -2.43
CA MET A 602 16.73 -15.72 -3.44
C MET A 602 16.61 -14.28 -3.00
N SER A 603 16.37 -13.39 -3.94
CA SER A 603 16.01 -12.01 -3.66
C SER A 603 14.50 -11.82 -3.63
N TYR A 604 13.74 -12.37 -4.60
CA TYR A 604 12.28 -12.27 -4.69
C TYR A 604 11.68 -13.40 -5.55
N SER A 605 10.34 -13.57 -5.47
CA SER A 605 9.61 -14.54 -6.30
C SER A 605 9.18 -13.94 -7.64
N PHE A 606 8.90 -14.78 -8.64
CA PHE A 606 8.28 -14.40 -9.90
C PHE A 606 7.46 -15.55 -10.48
N VAL A 607 6.58 -15.26 -11.44
CA VAL A 607 5.78 -16.29 -12.12
C VAL A 607 6.60 -16.91 -13.24
N LYS A 608 6.81 -18.23 -13.20
CA LYS A 608 7.47 -18.97 -14.28
C LYS A 608 6.57 -19.07 -15.51
N THR A 609 7.17 -19.33 -16.68
CA THR A 609 6.45 -19.77 -17.88
C THR A 609 5.61 -21.01 -17.56
N GLY A 610 4.38 -21.05 -18.01
CA GLY A 610 3.40 -22.08 -17.65
C GLY A 610 2.76 -21.89 -16.27
N GLY A 611 3.16 -20.87 -15.52
CA GLY A 611 2.59 -20.52 -14.22
C GLY A 611 1.50 -19.44 -14.32
N SER A 612 0.81 -19.20 -13.21
CA SER A 612 -0.20 -18.16 -13.08
C SER A 612 0.02 -17.36 -11.81
N GLY A 613 -0.39 -16.07 -11.81
CA GLY A 613 -0.47 -15.24 -10.60
C GLY A 613 -1.39 -15.81 -9.53
N GLU A 614 -2.28 -16.74 -9.86
CA GLU A 614 -3.10 -17.48 -8.90
C GLU A 614 -2.25 -18.32 -7.93
N ALA A 615 -1.03 -18.66 -8.31
CA ALA A 615 -0.11 -19.38 -7.43
C ALA A 615 0.14 -18.63 -6.12
N TYR A 616 0.24 -17.31 -6.15
CA TYR A 616 0.37 -16.49 -4.94
C TYR A 616 -0.83 -16.66 -4.00
N ASP A 617 -2.04 -16.68 -4.57
CA ASP A 617 -3.29 -16.84 -3.81
C ASP A 617 -3.40 -18.26 -3.22
N ILE A 618 -3.03 -19.29 -4.00
CA ILE A 618 -3.02 -20.69 -3.55
C ILE A 618 -1.99 -20.92 -2.45
N ILE A 619 -0.81 -20.29 -2.56
CA ILE A 619 0.21 -20.36 -1.49
C ILE A 619 -0.27 -19.65 -0.22
N ALA A 620 -1.09 -18.64 -0.34
CA ALA A 620 -1.69 -17.90 0.77
C ALA A 620 -2.86 -18.63 1.47
N GLU A 621 -3.42 -19.67 0.86
CA GLU A 621 -4.48 -20.48 1.49
C GLU A 621 -3.93 -21.12 2.79
N ASP A 622 -4.69 -21.08 3.86
CA ASP A 622 -4.35 -21.81 5.09
C ASP A 622 -4.53 -23.33 4.92
N VAL A 623 -3.93 -24.10 5.79
CA VAL A 623 -4.13 -25.55 5.86
C VAL A 623 -4.88 -25.86 7.14
N GLN A 624 -6.13 -26.31 6.99
CA GLN A 624 -7.03 -26.77 8.07
C GLN A 624 -7.28 -25.72 9.17
N GLY A 625 -7.20 -24.43 8.88
CA GLY A 625 -7.34 -23.39 9.89
C GLY A 625 -6.22 -23.36 10.95
N LYS A 626 -5.14 -24.11 10.74
CA LYS A 626 -4.03 -24.26 11.70
C LYS A 626 -2.70 -23.71 11.19
N VAL A 627 -2.39 -23.90 9.91
CA VAL A 627 -1.13 -23.45 9.30
C VAL A 627 -1.43 -22.37 8.26
N PHE A 628 -0.93 -21.18 8.50
CA PHE A 628 -1.10 -19.99 7.67
C PHE A 628 0.19 -19.66 6.94
N PHE A 629 0.09 -18.96 5.81
CA PHE A 629 1.22 -18.63 4.94
C PHE A 629 1.23 -17.16 4.60
N ALA A 630 2.33 -16.49 4.90
CA ALA A 630 2.57 -15.09 4.51
C ALA A 630 3.98 -14.93 3.92
N GLY A 631 4.31 -13.77 3.42
CA GLY A 631 5.53 -13.45 2.70
C GLY A 631 5.22 -12.84 1.34
N GLU A 632 6.22 -12.23 0.67
CA GLU A 632 6.03 -11.61 -0.64
C GLU A 632 5.53 -12.59 -1.71
N ALA A 633 5.86 -13.88 -1.57
CA ALA A 633 5.41 -14.97 -2.44
C ALA A 633 3.96 -15.43 -2.16
N THR A 634 3.22 -14.74 -1.33
CA THR A 634 1.79 -14.98 -1.02
C THR A 634 0.91 -13.76 -1.31
N ASN A 635 1.44 -12.76 -2.00
CA ASN A 635 0.71 -11.54 -2.33
C ASN A 635 0.73 -11.29 -3.83
N ARG A 636 -0.42 -11.55 -4.49
CA ARG A 636 -0.57 -11.39 -5.95
C ARG A 636 -0.53 -9.94 -6.42
N HIS A 637 -1.00 -9.00 -5.58
CA HIS A 637 -1.11 -7.59 -5.96
C HIS A 637 0.20 -6.83 -5.81
N PHE A 638 1.02 -7.21 -4.84
CA PHE A 638 2.31 -6.60 -4.54
C PHE A 638 3.41 -7.67 -4.37
N PRO A 639 3.57 -8.58 -5.36
CA PRO A 639 4.60 -9.61 -5.25
C PRO A 639 6.00 -8.95 -5.25
N GLN A 640 7.01 -9.67 -4.79
CA GLN A 640 8.42 -9.24 -4.85
C GLN A 640 8.78 -8.05 -3.95
N THR A 641 7.86 -7.51 -3.16
CA THR A 641 8.05 -6.25 -2.44
C THR A 641 7.91 -6.42 -0.91
N VAL A 642 8.56 -5.51 -0.19
CA VAL A 642 8.36 -5.39 1.27
C VAL A 642 6.91 -5.02 1.59
N THR A 643 6.28 -4.20 0.75
CA THR A 643 4.86 -3.86 0.83
C THR A 643 3.98 -5.10 0.81
N GLY A 644 4.17 -5.98 -0.16
CA GLY A 644 3.41 -7.24 -0.25
C GLY A 644 3.70 -8.19 0.91
N ALA A 645 4.96 -8.26 1.36
CA ALA A 645 5.33 -9.04 2.52
C ALA A 645 4.60 -8.52 3.79
N TYR A 646 4.63 -7.21 4.06
CA TYR A 646 3.92 -6.60 5.18
C TYR A 646 2.41 -6.87 5.13
N LEU A 647 1.78 -6.56 3.99
CA LEU A 647 0.33 -6.74 3.81
C LEU A 647 -0.10 -8.20 3.95
N SER A 648 0.72 -9.16 3.51
CA SER A 648 0.44 -10.59 3.69
C SER A 648 0.48 -10.99 5.17
N GLY A 649 1.40 -10.43 5.95
CA GLY A 649 1.47 -10.65 7.40
C GLY A 649 0.23 -10.14 8.13
N VAL A 650 -0.21 -8.92 7.81
CA VAL A 650 -1.44 -8.32 8.36
C VAL A 650 -2.68 -9.10 7.94
N ARG A 651 -2.76 -9.55 6.69
CA ARG A 651 -3.84 -10.40 6.18
C ARG A 651 -3.98 -11.69 7.00
N GLU A 652 -2.88 -12.40 7.21
CA GLU A 652 -2.94 -13.66 7.98
C GLU A 652 -3.22 -13.40 9.46
N ALA A 653 -2.70 -12.31 10.04
CA ALA A 653 -3.09 -11.90 11.40
C ALA A 653 -4.60 -11.66 11.52
N SER A 654 -5.22 -11.05 10.52
CA SER A 654 -6.67 -10.87 10.46
C SER A 654 -7.44 -12.19 10.40
N LYS A 655 -6.99 -13.14 9.56
CA LYS A 655 -7.60 -14.47 9.45
C LYS A 655 -7.49 -15.23 10.79
N ILE A 656 -6.30 -15.27 11.38
CA ILE A 656 -6.06 -15.91 12.68
C ILE A 656 -6.95 -15.30 13.77
N ALA A 657 -7.13 -13.99 13.76
CA ALA A 657 -8.01 -13.33 14.73
C ALA A 657 -9.49 -13.69 14.51
N ALA A 658 -9.92 -13.95 13.28
CA ALA A 658 -11.31 -14.29 12.94
C ALA A 658 -11.71 -15.74 13.28
N LEU A 659 -10.76 -16.66 13.46
CA LEU A 659 -11.01 -18.03 13.93
C LEU A 659 -11.51 -18.02 15.38
#